data_5ac7306e5bdb7fb77ed0ca190dcdfa3b
#
_entry.id   5ac7306e5bdb7fb77ed0ca190dcdfa3b
#
_cell.length_a   1.000
_cell.length_b   1.000
_cell.length_c   1.000
_cell.angle_alpha   90.00
_cell.angle_beta   90.00
_cell.angle_gamma   90.00
#
_symmetry.space_group_name_H-M   'P 1'
#
loop_
_entity.id
_entity.type
_entity.pdbx_description
1 polymer ?
#
loop_
_entity_poly.entity_id
_entity_poly.type
_entity_poly.pdbx_seq_one_letter_code
_entity_poly.pdbx_strand_id
1 'polypeptide(L)'
;MLKALIYILLQTALGFLIFPFFDPQRKFKPLEKIIGSVFLGLFFCNYFVLLFALFFKSLNFSILFFFLICSISLLVFRKNLKENLSVFCSLSFQKEKKVIVAIFFIIFFYFLHLNFILWHNPFTDSLSSPIPEWGDTAFHLSLIEVFAEREPFSLSHPLFANTPLTYPFLVDFISATLRKLGENQIVAFKTPMFLFGFLVILFLYSFAKNHLGSKKFAILVLILILFGSGFGILNFFKDCKGAFEKNGPKGILKTLISPPKLYTFSVDFEWREKEGKMVWLVPIISFFSHQRSFSIGMSVFFFILFGIFYYSVEKEFWRYGILAGLLPFSHSHSFLALFFLMSALFWFFLKNWRSWILFAILTVSLASIQILYFFSNPYLKEPFFRENLGWMSCEKAICDTPSKTLINIFSFWIENFGIIFLCWLGVLIFYPLLLKNNIIKEEYLPYLGASVVLFLMPNLFLFQPWSFDNGKILFYWWILAIIFSVGPILNFFYQKNLVFKFFGSLLFFFSFAAGIIDFSTKLINIKTYNYQDSIKIYKELGFWMKKNLPKSSTILAAPNTESVVAMIGGKSMYFGYEGWLWSEGLDYKERKIKAQKILNGNLKIACQEKIDYILLDKNLINYFSLKDITEILKNTTIVFEKKEDNFDVKLLKINCY
;
A
#
# COMPACT_ATOMS: atom_id res chain seq x y z
N MET A 1 -8.30 19.55 -12.73
CA MET A 1 -8.43 19.93 -11.30
C MET A 1 -9.88 20.09 -10.86
N LEU A 2 -10.72 20.97 -11.44
CA LEU A 2 -12.11 21.15 -10.99
C LEU A 2 -12.96 19.87 -11.11
N LYS A 3 -12.89 19.15 -12.23
CA LYS A 3 -13.66 17.90 -12.45
C LYS A 3 -13.32 16.81 -11.42
N ALA A 4 -12.04 16.63 -11.09
CA ALA A 4 -11.58 15.67 -10.10
C ALA A 4 -12.04 16.06 -8.67
N LEU A 5 -11.98 17.36 -8.34
CA LEU A 5 -12.49 17.86 -7.06
C LEU A 5 -14.00 17.61 -6.92
N ILE A 6 -14.79 17.93 -7.96
CA ILE A 6 -16.22 17.66 -7.98
C ILE A 6 -16.49 16.15 -7.82
N TYR A 7 -15.73 15.31 -8.52
CA TYR A 7 -15.83 13.86 -8.42
C TYR A 7 -15.64 13.37 -6.98
N ILE A 8 -14.59 13.84 -6.28
CA ILE A 8 -14.31 13.47 -4.88
C ILE A 8 -15.40 13.99 -3.93
N LEU A 9 -15.88 15.24 -4.13
CA LEU A 9 -16.93 15.82 -3.32
C LEU A 9 -18.27 15.06 -3.46
N LEU A 10 -18.62 14.65 -4.68
CA LEU A 10 -19.83 13.84 -4.92
C LEU A 10 -19.72 12.47 -4.27
N GLN A 11 -18.57 11.79 -4.36
CA GLN A 11 -18.32 10.55 -3.64
C GLN A 11 -18.49 10.72 -2.13
N THR A 12 -17.91 11.78 -1.57
CA THR A 12 -18.03 12.10 -0.16
C THR A 12 -19.50 12.32 0.23
N ALA A 13 -20.25 13.08 -0.56
CA ALA A 13 -21.69 13.33 -0.30
C ALA A 13 -22.52 12.03 -0.33
N LEU A 14 -22.26 11.14 -1.31
CA LEU A 14 -22.91 9.82 -1.35
C LEU A 14 -22.54 8.96 -0.14
N GLY A 15 -21.32 9.07 0.36
CA GLY A 15 -20.89 8.36 1.57
C GLY A 15 -21.75 8.70 2.78
N PHE A 16 -22.21 9.95 2.94
CA PHE A 16 -23.15 10.33 3.99
C PHE A 16 -24.55 9.71 3.81
N LEU A 17 -24.93 9.31 2.60
CA LEU A 17 -26.16 8.56 2.36
C LEU A 17 -25.97 7.06 2.60
N ILE A 18 -24.77 6.52 2.36
CA ILE A 18 -24.44 5.09 2.56
C ILE A 18 -24.20 4.78 4.05
N PHE A 19 -23.56 5.70 4.79
CA PHE A 19 -23.13 5.47 6.17
C PHE A 19 -24.22 4.95 7.12
N PRO A 20 -25.50 5.44 7.10
CA PRO A 20 -26.55 4.93 7.98
C PRO A 20 -26.86 3.44 7.81
N PHE A 21 -26.54 2.85 6.65
CA PHE A 21 -26.64 1.39 6.47
C PHE A 21 -25.66 0.64 7.38
N PHE A 22 -24.48 1.17 7.65
CA PHE A 22 -23.48 0.58 8.53
C PHE A 22 -23.65 1.00 10.01
N ASP A 23 -24.35 2.11 10.29
CA ASP A 23 -24.62 2.61 11.64
C ASP A 23 -26.13 2.81 11.88
N PRO A 24 -26.97 1.76 11.77
CA PRO A 24 -28.43 1.88 11.87
C PRO A 24 -28.91 2.33 13.25
N GLN A 25 -28.16 1.99 14.31
CA GLN A 25 -28.48 2.36 15.69
C GLN A 25 -27.78 3.66 16.12
N ARG A 26 -27.08 4.35 15.20
CA ARG A 26 -26.38 5.63 15.42
C ARG A 26 -25.36 5.61 16.57
N LYS A 27 -24.62 4.51 16.72
CA LYS A 27 -23.64 4.28 17.81
C LYS A 27 -22.31 5.00 17.59
N PHE A 28 -21.93 5.29 16.34
CA PHE A 28 -20.66 5.94 16.03
C PHE A 28 -20.63 7.39 16.54
N LYS A 29 -19.46 7.81 17.01
CA LYS A 29 -19.22 9.19 17.44
C LYS A 29 -19.16 10.16 16.24
N PRO A 30 -19.37 11.48 16.43
CA PRO A 30 -19.40 12.44 15.32
C PRO A 30 -18.20 12.39 14.38
N LEU A 31 -16.96 12.34 14.91
CA LEU A 31 -15.75 12.22 14.10
C LEU A 31 -15.76 10.93 13.26
N GLU A 32 -16.15 9.81 13.86
CA GLU A 32 -16.20 8.51 13.20
C GLU A 32 -17.25 8.45 12.09
N LYS A 33 -18.39 9.12 12.29
CA LYS A 33 -19.43 9.29 11.26
C LYS A 33 -18.89 10.04 10.05
N ILE A 34 -18.15 11.12 10.28
CA ILE A 34 -17.58 11.91 9.19
C ILE A 34 -16.53 11.11 8.43
N ILE A 35 -15.51 10.57 9.12
CA ILE A 35 -14.44 9.82 8.46
C ILE A 35 -14.98 8.54 7.81
N GLY A 36 -15.92 7.85 8.44
CA GLY A 36 -16.60 6.68 7.90
C GLY A 36 -17.43 7.01 6.65
N SER A 37 -18.16 8.13 6.65
CA SER A 37 -18.91 8.58 5.47
C SER A 37 -17.98 8.89 4.30
N VAL A 38 -16.92 9.67 4.53
CA VAL A 38 -15.92 9.98 3.50
C VAL A 38 -15.32 8.70 2.94
N PHE A 39 -14.89 7.78 3.82
CA PHE A 39 -14.33 6.49 3.44
C PHE A 39 -15.31 5.67 2.58
N LEU A 40 -16.54 5.47 3.04
CA LEU A 40 -17.55 4.66 2.33
C LEU A 40 -17.87 5.23 0.95
N GLY A 41 -17.96 6.56 0.87
CA GLY A 41 -18.19 7.24 -0.40
C GLY A 41 -17.04 7.01 -1.39
N LEU A 42 -15.80 7.27 -0.96
CA LEU A 42 -14.62 7.01 -1.78
C LEU A 42 -14.51 5.53 -2.19
N PHE A 43 -14.78 4.61 -1.28
CA PHE A 43 -14.62 3.18 -1.52
C PHE A 43 -15.69 2.62 -2.47
N PHE A 44 -16.97 2.77 -2.13
CA PHE A 44 -18.07 2.19 -2.92
C PHE A 44 -18.24 2.86 -4.29
N CYS A 45 -18.09 4.19 -4.36
CA CYS A 45 -18.23 4.87 -5.64
C CYS A 45 -17.16 4.46 -6.65
N ASN A 46 -15.91 4.21 -6.20
CA ASN A 46 -14.88 3.73 -7.11
C ASN A 46 -15.11 2.27 -7.55
N TYR A 47 -15.64 1.41 -6.67
CA TYR A 47 -16.13 0.09 -7.10
C TYR A 47 -17.28 0.18 -8.10
N PHE A 48 -18.22 1.10 -7.89
CA PHE A 48 -19.29 1.37 -8.84
C PHE A 48 -18.75 1.77 -10.20
N VAL A 49 -17.84 2.75 -10.25
CA VAL A 49 -17.20 3.19 -11.51
C VAL A 49 -16.46 2.03 -12.18
N LEU A 50 -15.77 1.18 -11.42
CA LEU A 50 -15.07 0.00 -11.93
C LEU A 50 -16.04 -1.00 -12.57
N LEU A 51 -17.12 -1.36 -11.88
CA LEU A 51 -18.13 -2.30 -12.39
C LEU A 51 -18.76 -1.79 -13.68
N PHE A 52 -19.10 -0.51 -13.73
CA PHE A 52 -19.66 0.08 -14.96
C PHE A 52 -18.63 0.27 -16.06
N ALA A 53 -17.34 0.50 -15.72
CA ALA A 53 -16.27 0.53 -16.73
C ALA A 53 -16.12 -0.85 -17.42
N LEU A 54 -16.25 -1.92 -16.65
CA LEU A 54 -16.25 -3.29 -17.19
C LEU A 54 -17.51 -3.58 -18.01
N PHE A 55 -18.68 -3.15 -17.54
CA PHE A 55 -19.95 -3.35 -18.22
C PHE A 55 -20.02 -2.60 -19.56
N PHE A 56 -19.73 -1.31 -19.57
CA PHE A 56 -19.75 -0.47 -20.76
C PHE A 56 -18.48 -0.60 -21.61
N LYS A 57 -17.47 -1.33 -21.14
CA LYS A 57 -16.14 -1.41 -21.75
C LYS A 57 -15.51 -0.05 -22.02
N SER A 58 -15.86 0.96 -21.22
CA SER A 58 -15.41 2.35 -21.36
C SER A 58 -15.37 3.06 -20.01
N LEU A 59 -14.18 3.54 -19.63
CA LEU A 59 -13.98 4.33 -18.41
C LEU A 59 -14.68 5.71 -18.54
N ASN A 60 -14.63 6.32 -19.72
CA ASN A 60 -15.30 7.61 -19.96
C ASN A 60 -16.81 7.51 -19.71
N PHE A 61 -17.45 6.50 -20.30
CA PHE A 61 -18.89 6.32 -20.16
C PHE A 61 -19.27 6.00 -18.72
N SER A 62 -18.47 5.21 -18.03
CA SER A 62 -18.68 4.91 -16.61
C SER A 62 -18.61 6.15 -15.73
N ILE A 63 -17.65 7.05 -15.96
CA ILE A 63 -17.53 8.32 -15.23
C ILE A 63 -18.76 9.21 -15.49
N LEU A 64 -19.20 9.35 -16.75
CA LEU A 64 -20.40 10.11 -17.08
C LEU A 64 -21.64 9.54 -16.39
N PHE A 65 -21.80 8.23 -16.45
CA PHE A 65 -22.91 7.52 -15.80
C PHE A 65 -22.88 7.71 -14.27
N PHE A 66 -21.69 7.67 -13.67
CA PHE A 66 -21.49 7.97 -12.25
C PHE A 66 -21.99 9.38 -11.92
N PHE A 67 -21.60 10.41 -12.67
CA PHE A 67 -22.08 11.78 -12.43
C PHE A 67 -23.60 11.88 -12.51
N LEU A 68 -24.21 11.21 -13.48
CA LEU A 68 -25.67 11.17 -13.63
C LEU A 68 -26.35 10.55 -12.39
N ILE A 69 -25.95 9.33 -12.01
CA ILE A 69 -26.52 8.60 -10.87
C ILE A 69 -26.30 9.38 -9.56
N CYS A 70 -25.12 9.96 -9.36
CA CYS A 70 -24.85 10.80 -8.18
C CYS A 70 -25.78 11.99 -8.12
N SER A 71 -25.94 12.72 -9.22
CA SER A 71 -26.80 13.89 -9.26
C SER A 71 -28.26 13.53 -8.93
N ILE A 72 -28.77 12.47 -9.53
CA ILE A 72 -30.13 11.96 -9.23
C ILE A 72 -30.24 11.55 -7.75
N SER A 73 -29.30 10.78 -7.24
CA SER A 73 -29.30 10.30 -5.85
C SER A 73 -29.29 11.48 -4.86
N LEU A 74 -28.46 12.48 -5.09
CA LEU A 74 -28.35 13.64 -4.21
C LEU A 74 -29.62 14.50 -4.25
N LEU A 75 -30.31 14.61 -5.38
CA LEU A 75 -31.57 15.29 -5.51
C LEU A 75 -32.72 14.56 -4.79
N VAL A 76 -32.81 13.24 -5.02
CA VAL A 76 -33.86 12.38 -4.42
C VAL A 76 -33.68 12.32 -2.91
N PHE A 77 -32.48 12.12 -2.40
CA PHE A 77 -32.17 11.92 -0.98
C PHE A 77 -31.68 13.20 -0.28
N ARG A 78 -31.99 14.40 -0.83
CA ARG A 78 -31.51 15.70 -0.28
C ARG A 78 -31.83 15.93 1.19
N LYS A 79 -33.02 15.48 1.67
CA LYS A 79 -33.41 15.59 3.08
C LYS A 79 -32.51 14.74 3.98
N ASN A 80 -32.34 13.45 3.64
CA ASN A 80 -31.48 12.53 4.36
C ASN A 80 -30.02 13.03 4.38
N LEU A 81 -29.54 13.58 3.25
CA LEU A 81 -28.21 14.18 3.19
C LEU A 81 -28.04 15.35 4.16
N LYS A 82 -29.04 16.28 4.20
CA LYS A 82 -29.02 17.42 5.12
C LYS A 82 -29.02 16.96 6.59
N GLU A 83 -29.84 15.97 6.94
CA GLU A 83 -29.84 15.37 8.27
C GLU A 83 -28.50 14.74 8.64
N ASN A 84 -27.90 13.95 7.74
CA ASN A 84 -26.62 13.29 7.99
C ASN A 84 -25.45 14.29 8.06
N LEU A 85 -25.48 15.37 7.28
CA LEU A 85 -24.50 16.45 7.35
C LEU A 85 -24.58 17.28 8.63
N SER A 86 -25.72 17.28 9.34
CA SER A 86 -25.86 17.99 10.62
C SER A 86 -24.87 17.52 11.69
N VAL A 87 -24.25 16.34 11.51
CA VAL A 87 -23.18 15.83 12.38
C VAL A 87 -21.99 16.81 12.48
N PHE A 88 -21.72 17.61 11.45
CA PHE A 88 -20.67 18.63 11.51
C PHE A 88 -20.92 19.68 12.58
N CYS A 89 -22.20 20.03 12.85
CA CYS A 89 -22.57 20.98 13.88
C CYS A 89 -22.29 20.45 15.31
N SER A 90 -22.17 19.14 15.47
CA SER A 90 -21.89 18.52 16.78
C SER A 90 -20.40 18.47 17.13
N LEU A 91 -19.49 18.84 16.20
CA LEU A 91 -18.06 18.90 16.46
C LEU A 91 -17.70 20.15 17.26
N SER A 92 -17.10 19.96 18.43
CA SER A 92 -16.60 21.04 19.27
C SER A 92 -15.10 21.26 19.03
N PHE A 93 -14.75 22.08 18.06
CA PHE A 93 -13.35 22.39 17.71
C PHE A 93 -12.58 23.10 18.82
N GLN A 94 -13.26 23.95 19.62
CA GLN A 94 -12.60 24.72 20.68
C GLN A 94 -12.03 23.84 21.80
N LYS A 95 -12.76 22.78 22.19
CA LYS A 95 -12.32 21.84 23.24
C LYS A 95 -11.21 20.88 22.79
N GLU A 96 -10.90 20.83 21.49
CA GLU A 96 -9.99 19.86 20.89
C GLU A 96 -8.72 20.51 20.30
N LYS A 97 -8.48 21.81 20.50
CA LYS A 97 -7.38 22.56 19.84
C LYS A 97 -6.03 21.83 19.85
N LYS A 98 -5.56 21.36 21.04
CA LYS A 98 -4.27 20.68 21.16
C LYS A 98 -4.18 19.38 20.37
N VAL A 99 -5.28 18.63 20.33
CA VAL A 99 -5.38 17.38 19.57
C VAL A 99 -5.37 17.67 18.06
N ILE A 100 -6.14 18.66 17.63
CA ILE A 100 -6.19 19.09 16.23
C ILE A 100 -4.81 19.52 15.75
N VAL A 101 -4.10 20.30 16.53
CA VAL A 101 -2.71 20.73 16.22
C VAL A 101 -1.78 19.52 16.11
N ALA A 102 -1.84 18.57 17.04
CA ALA A 102 -0.99 17.37 16.98
C ALA A 102 -1.29 16.51 15.74
N ILE A 103 -2.57 16.27 15.46
CA ILE A 103 -2.98 15.51 14.27
C ILE A 103 -2.60 16.26 12.99
N PHE A 104 -2.76 17.59 12.97
CA PHE A 104 -2.34 18.43 11.84
C PHE A 104 -0.85 18.25 11.54
N PHE A 105 0.02 18.29 12.55
CA PHE A 105 1.46 18.07 12.36
C PHE A 105 1.75 16.66 11.82
N ILE A 106 1.07 15.61 12.31
CA ILE A 106 1.26 14.25 11.82
C ILE A 106 0.86 14.17 10.33
N ILE A 107 -0.29 14.75 9.97
CA ILE A 107 -0.78 14.79 8.58
C ILE A 107 0.14 15.65 7.72
N PHE A 108 0.66 16.75 8.23
CA PHE A 108 1.61 17.61 7.52
C PHE A 108 2.90 16.85 7.19
N PHE A 109 3.49 16.11 8.15
CA PHE A 109 4.67 15.30 7.90
C PHE A 109 4.39 14.16 6.91
N TYR A 110 3.21 13.53 7.00
CA TYR A 110 2.79 12.55 6.02
C TYR A 110 2.66 13.16 4.62
N PHE A 111 1.99 14.29 4.48
CA PHE A 111 1.86 15.02 3.23
C PHE A 111 3.23 15.45 2.68
N LEU A 112 4.09 15.98 3.54
CA LEU A 112 5.45 16.36 3.16
C LEU A 112 6.20 15.17 2.58
N HIS A 113 6.16 14.01 3.24
CA HIS A 113 6.80 12.81 2.74
C HIS A 113 6.21 12.33 1.41
N LEU A 114 4.89 12.36 1.24
CA LEU A 114 4.24 12.03 -0.05
C LEU A 114 4.73 12.92 -1.20
N ASN A 115 5.07 14.18 -0.93
CA ASN A 115 5.58 15.05 -1.98
C ASN A 115 6.96 14.63 -2.50
N PHE A 116 7.73 13.88 -1.71
CA PHE A 116 9.02 13.36 -2.10
C PHE A 116 8.98 11.96 -2.73
N ILE A 117 7.82 11.32 -2.88
CA ILE A 117 7.72 9.99 -3.52
C ILE A 117 7.78 10.09 -5.04
N LEU A 118 7.14 11.10 -5.61
CA LEU A 118 7.09 11.35 -7.04
C LEU A 118 6.97 12.85 -7.27
N TRP A 119 7.86 13.44 -8.06
CA TRP A 119 7.80 14.86 -8.39
C TRP A 119 8.26 15.12 -9.84
N HIS A 120 7.96 16.29 -10.34
CA HIS A 120 8.53 16.78 -11.59
C HIS A 120 9.86 17.45 -11.29
N ASN A 121 10.92 16.94 -11.88
CA ASN A 121 12.24 17.54 -11.76
C ASN A 121 12.40 18.64 -12.84
N PRO A 122 12.47 19.93 -12.46
CA PRO A 122 12.55 21.01 -13.43
C PRO A 122 13.87 21.05 -14.18
N PHE A 123 14.94 20.43 -13.64
CA PHE A 123 16.26 20.40 -14.28
C PHE A 123 16.35 19.40 -15.43
N THR A 124 15.63 18.29 -15.33
CA THR A 124 15.60 17.23 -16.35
C THR A 124 14.29 17.21 -17.14
N ASP A 125 13.33 18.08 -16.80
CA ASP A 125 11.96 18.12 -17.36
C ASP A 125 11.30 16.73 -17.37
N SER A 126 11.48 15.97 -16.28
CA SER A 126 11.04 14.59 -16.17
C SER A 126 10.39 14.27 -14.82
N LEU A 127 9.74 13.13 -14.76
CA LEU A 127 9.33 12.54 -13.51
C LEU A 127 10.56 12.01 -12.74
N SER A 128 10.54 12.15 -11.43
CA SER A 128 11.59 11.67 -10.55
C SER A 128 11.01 11.09 -9.28
N SER A 129 11.71 10.10 -8.71
CA SER A 129 11.39 9.48 -7.42
C SER A 129 12.66 9.18 -6.62
N PRO A 130 12.58 8.86 -5.32
CA PRO A 130 13.71 8.34 -4.57
C PRO A 130 14.17 6.99 -5.14
N ILE A 131 15.48 6.73 -5.10
CA ILE A 131 16.05 5.48 -5.62
C ILE A 131 15.40 4.21 -5.03
N PRO A 132 15.09 4.09 -3.71
CA PRO A 132 14.49 2.87 -3.19
C PRO A 132 13.07 2.58 -3.71
N GLU A 133 12.33 3.63 -4.12
CA GLU A 133 10.93 3.56 -4.53
C GLU A 133 10.71 3.59 -6.05
N TRP A 134 11.77 3.79 -6.83
CA TRP A 134 11.69 4.04 -8.27
C TRP A 134 10.99 2.91 -9.04
N GLY A 135 11.24 1.66 -8.69
CA GLY A 135 10.63 0.50 -9.34
C GLY A 135 9.11 0.44 -9.10
N ASP A 136 8.69 0.43 -7.85
CA ASP A 136 7.25 0.36 -7.49
C ASP A 136 6.49 1.55 -8.08
N THR A 137 7.07 2.75 -8.07
CA THR A 137 6.45 3.93 -8.65
C THR A 137 6.23 3.77 -10.17
N ALA A 138 7.23 3.23 -10.91
CA ALA A 138 7.11 2.98 -12.35
C ALA A 138 6.06 1.91 -12.66
N PHE A 139 5.97 0.86 -11.85
CA PHE A 139 4.92 -0.17 -11.97
C PHE A 139 3.53 0.45 -11.86
N HIS A 140 3.28 1.20 -10.81
CA HIS A 140 1.97 1.84 -10.60
C HIS A 140 1.65 2.90 -11.66
N LEU A 141 2.63 3.70 -12.10
CA LEU A 141 2.42 4.64 -13.20
C LEU A 141 2.03 3.93 -14.50
N SER A 142 2.62 2.76 -14.77
CA SER A 142 2.27 1.94 -15.93
C SER A 142 0.82 1.43 -15.86
N LEU A 143 0.38 0.93 -14.69
CA LEU A 143 -1.01 0.53 -14.46
C LEU A 143 -1.98 1.69 -14.67
N ILE A 144 -1.68 2.85 -14.08
CA ILE A 144 -2.51 4.05 -14.15
C ILE A 144 -2.69 4.52 -15.58
N GLU A 145 -1.61 4.67 -16.35
CA GLU A 145 -1.69 5.20 -17.72
C GLU A 145 -2.37 4.20 -18.66
N VAL A 146 -2.09 2.91 -18.54
CA VAL A 146 -2.76 1.90 -19.37
C VAL A 146 -4.24 1.81 -19.06
N PHE A 147 -4.68 1.84 -17.80
CA PHE A 147 -6.09 1.87 -17.44
C PHE A 147 -6.79 3.16 -17.91
N ALA A 148 -6.11 4.29 -17.85
CA ALA A 148 -6.68 5.55 -18.31
C ALA A 148 -6.87 5.60 -19.83
N GLU A 149 -5.99 4.96 -20.60
CA GLU A 149 -6.01 5.04 -22.07
C GLU A 149 -6.70 3.87 -22.75
N ARG A 150 -6.72 2.69 -22.12
CA ARG A 150 -7.24 1.45 -22.74
C ARG A 150 -8.71 1.54 -23.09
N GLU A 151 -9.03 1.20 -24.35
CA GLU A 151 -10.37 1.10 -24.84
C GLU A 151 -10.42 0.01 -25.95
N PRO A 152 -11.28 -1.00 -25.86
CA PRO A 152 -12.28 -1.24 -24.80
C PRO A 152 -11.62 -1.50 -23.44
N PHE A 153 -12.24 -0.97 -22.36
CA PHE A 153 -11.71 -1.13 -21.00
C PHE A 153 -11.77 -2.60 -20.57
N SER A 154 -10.69 -3.06 -19.96
CA SER A 154 -10.57 -4.42 -19.40
C SER A 154 -9.55 -4.47 -18.28
N LEU A 155 -9.62 -5.48 -17.43
CA LEU A 155 -8.63 -5.79 -16.39
C LEU A 155 -7.48 -6.69 -16.90
N SER A 156 -7.22 -6.71 -18.21
CA SER A 156 -6.05 -7.41 -18.74
C SER A 156 -4.77 -6.76 -18.20
N HIS A 157 -3.80 -7.59 -17.88
CA HIS A 157 -2.52 -7.17 -17.28
C HIS A 157 -1.77 -6.19 -18.20
N PRO A 158 -1.46 -4.96 -17.73
CA PRO A 158 -0.79 -3.95 -18.56
C PRO A 158 0.62 -4.34 -19.01
N LEU A 159 1.35 -5.05 -18.16
CA LEU A 159 2.75 -5.43 -18.38
C LEU A 159 2.91 -6.92 -18.78
N PHE A 160 1.82 -7.63 -18.97
CA PHE A 160 1.78 -9.02 -19.42
C PHE A 160 0.50 -9.23 -20.24
N ALA A 161 0.42 -8.52 -21.37
CA ALA A 161 -0.80 -8.32 -22.17
C ALA A 161 -1.57 -9.62 -22.46
N ASN A 162 -2.88 -9.49 -22.65
CA ASN A 162 -3.80 -10.59 -22.99
C ASN A 162 -3.94 -11.67 -21.90
N THR A 163 -3.59 -11.35 -20.64
CA THR A 163 -3.83 -12.21 -19.48
C THR A 163 -4.55 -11.43 -18.38
N PRO A 164 -5.29 -12.08 -17.48
CA PRO A 164 -5.86 -11.43 -16.31
C PRO A 164 -4.78 -10.79 -15.43
N LEU A 165 -5.07 -9.61 -14.87
CA LEU A 165 -4.19 -8.96 -13.90
C LEU A 165 -4.26 -9.68 -12.55
N THR A 166 -3.12 -10.04 -11.96
CA THR A 166 -3.01 -10.80 -10.70
C THR A 166 -2.63 -9.92 -9.49
N TYR A 167 -2.69 -8.62 -9.63
CA TYR A 167 -2.30 -7.63 -8.62
C TYR A 167 -3.51 -6.83 -8.10
N PRO A 168 -3.56 -6.46 -6.79
CA PRO A 168 -4.59 -5.56 -6.25
C PRO A 168 -4.47 -4.16 -6.85
N PHE A 169 -5.38 -3.77 -7.68
CA PHE A 169 -5.26 -2.62 -8.60
C PHE A 169 -6.21 -1.45 -8.30
N LEU A 170 -7.09 -1.54 -7.31
CA LEU A 170 -8.14 -0.52 -7.10
C LEU A 170 -7.56 0.88 -6.92
N VAL A 171 -6.44 1.05 -6.21
CA VAL A 171 -5.79 2.34 -6.03
C VAL A 171 -5.31 2.95 -7.36
N ASP A 172 -4.82 2.11 -8.26
CA ASP A 172 -4.35 2.54 -9.58
C ASP A 172 -5.51 2.85 -10.51
N PHE A 173 -6.62 2.09 -10.40
CA PHE A 173 -7.87 2.41 -11.08
C PHE A 173 -8.45 3.76 -10.64
N ILE A 174 -8.43 4.09 -9.34
CA ILE A 174 -8.82 5.42 -8.84
C ILE A 174 -7.93 6.50 -9.47
N SER A 175 -6.63 6.29 -9.48
CA SER A 175 -5.69 7.23 -10.12
C SER A 175 -5.93 7.35 -11.63
N ALA A 176 -6.22 6.24 -12.33
CA ALA A 176 -6.57 6.25 -13.76
C ALA A 176 -7.86 7.05 -14.02
N THR A 177 -8.85 6.94 -13.12
CA THR A 177 -10.07 7.76 -13.19
C THR A 177 -9.77 9.25 -13.06
N LEU A 178 -8.89 9.64 -12.12
CA LEU A 178 -8.44 11.03 -11.97
C LEU A 178 -7.66 11.51 -13.21
N ARG A 179 -6.81 10.66 -13.80
CA ARG A 179 -6.14 10.95 -15.09
C ARG A 179 -7.17 11.24 -16.18
N LYS A 180 -8.22 10.43 -16.27
CA LYS A 180 -9.30 10.57 -17.24
C LYS A 180 -10.10 11.87 -17.05
N LEU A 181 -10.18 12.35 -15.80
CA LEU A 181 -10.79 13.63 -15.45
C LEU A 181 -9.89 14.84 -15.73
N GLY A 182 -8.65 14.61 -16.21
CA GLY A 182 -7.70 15.64 -16.65
C GLY A 182 -6.62 16.01 -15.65
N GLU A 183 -6.44 15.23 -14.57
CA GLU A 183 -5.32 15.45 -13.65
C GLU A 183 -3.99 15.01 -14.28
N ASN A 184 -2.89 15.68 -13.90
CA ASN A 184 -1.55 15.22 -14.27
C ASN A 184 -1.18 13.92 -13.52
N GLN A 185 -0.15 13.22 -13.99
CA GLN A 185 0.28 11.93 -13.41
C GLN A 185 0.60 12.03 -11.90
N ILE A 186 1.29 13.08 -11.49
CA ILE A 186 1.73 13.26 -10.10
C ILE A 186 0.53 13.43 -9.16
N VAL A 187 -0.40 14.32 -9.53
CA VAL A 187 -1.62 14.57 -8.74
C VAL A 187 -2.49 13.31 -8.71
N ALA A 188 -2.72 12.68 -9.85
CA ALA A 188 -3.51 11.46 -9.92
C ALA A 188 -2.89 10.31 -9.11
N PHE A 189 -1.55 10.18 -9.11
CA PHE A 189 -0.82 9.20 -8.33
C PHE A 189 -0.98 9.43 -6.82
N LYS A 190 -0.75 10.66 -6.35
CA LYS A 190 -0.70 10.99 -4.91
C LYS A 190 -2.07 11.13 -4.25
N THR A 191 -3.09 11.56 -4.99
CA THR A 191 -4.41 11.91 -4.39
C THR A 191 -5.06 10.74 -3.64
N PRO A 192 -5.15 9.50 -4.17
CA PRO A 192 -5.73 8.40 -3.41
C PRO A 192 -4.91 8.05 -2.16
N MET A 193 -3.58 8.08 -2.28
CA MET A 193 -2.67 7.82 -1.14
C MET A 193 -2.91 8.83 -0.02
N PHE A 194 -2.98 10.12 -0.36
CA PHE A 194 -3.24 11.16 0.62
C PHE A 194 -4.62 11.00 1.27
N LEU A 195 -5.67 10.81 0.48
CA LEU A 195 -7.04 10.70 0.98
C LEU A 195 -7.21 9.50 1.92
N PHE A 196 -6.80 8.31 1.50
CA PHE A 196 -6.94 7.12 2.34
C PHE A 196 -5.95 7.10 3.51
N GLY A 197 -4.72 7.56 3.33
CA GLY A 197 -3.77 7.68 4.44
C GLY A 197 -4.21 8.70 5.50
N PHE A 198 -4.78 9.83 5.07
CA PHE A 198 -5.43 10.79 5.97
C PHE A 198 -6.55 10.14 6.79
N LEU A 199 -7.43 9.37 6.13
CA LEU A 199 -8.52 8.66 6.80
C LEU A 199 -7.98 7.63 7.80
N VAL A 200 -6.93 6.87 7.43
CA VAL A 200 -6.30 5.89 8.33
C VAL A 200 -5.73 6.55 9.57
N ILE A 201 -5.05 7.69 9.46
CA ILE A 201 -4.53 8.44 10.61
C ILE A 201 -5.67 8.82 11.56
N LEU A 202 -6.79 9.30 11.03
CA LEU A 202 -7.96 9.66 11.84
C LEU A 202 -8.66 8.42 12.44
N PHE A 203 -8.77 7.31 11.70
CA PHE A 203 -9.29 6.05 12.22
C PHE A 203 -8.42 5.52 13.36
N LEU A 204 -7.11 5.47 13.19
CA LEU A 204 -6.15 5.05 14.22
C LEU A 204 -6.31 5.88 15.50
N TYR A 205 -6.32 7.21 15.36
CA TYR A 205 -6.53 8.10 16.50
C TYR A 205 -7.86 7.84 17.21
N SER A 206 -8.96 7.75 16.46
CA SER A 206 -10.29 7.56 17.05
C SER A 206 -10.43 6.19 17.69
N PHE A 207 -9.91 5.14 17.08
CA PHE A 207 -9.91 3.79 17.62
C PHE A 207 -9.09 3.70 18.92
N ALA A 208 -7.86 4.23 18.93
CA ALA A 208 -7.04 4.28 20.12
C ALA A 208 -7.69 5.11 21.23
N LYS A 209 -8.31 6.26 20.91
CA LYS A 209 -9.04 7.10 21.87
C LYS A 209 -10.22 6.38 22.50
N ASN A 210 -10.96 5.56 21.74
CA ASN A 210 -12.11 4.82 22.26
C ASN A 210 -11.71 3.78 23.30
N HIS A 211 -10.64 3.05 23.03
CA HIS A 211 -10.15 2.00 23.93
C HIS A 211 -9.37 2.54 25.13
N LEU A 212 -8.49 3.50 24.91
CA LEU A 212 -7.65 4.05 26.00
C LEU A 212 -8.38 5.09 26.87
N GLY A 213 -9.51 5.64 26.40
CA GLY A 213 -10.28 6.66 27.10
C GLY A 213 -9.57 8.02 27.23
N SER A 214 -8.39 8.19 26.60
CA SER A 214 -7.53 9.37 26.74
C SER A 214 -7.04 9.88 25.39
N LYS A 215 -7.31 11.17 25.12
CA LYS A 215 -6.82 11.86 23.91
C LYS A 215 -5.29 11.92 23.85
N LYS A 216 -4.63 12.17 24.99
CA LYS A 216 -3.18 12.26 25.10
C LYS A 216 -2.53 10.92 24.71
N PHE A 217 -2.99 9.82 25.32
CA PHE A 217 -2.43 8.49 25.02
C PHE A 217 -2.78 8.01 23.63
N ALA A 218 -3.92 8.39 23.09
CA ALA A 218 -4.25 8.11 21.67
C ALA A 218 -3.25 8.78 20.71
N ILE A 219 -2.80 10.02 20.99
CA ILE A 219 -1.75 10.69 20.19
C ILE A 219 -0.40 10.00 20.38
N LEU A 220 0.01 9.66 21.61
CA LEU A 220 1.28 8.97 21.84
C LEU A 220 1.32 7.61 21.12
N VAL A 221 0.23 6.84 21.20
CA VAL A 221 0.07 5.56 20.51
C VAL A 221 0.10 5.76 19.00
N LEU A 222 -0.57 6.78 18.47
CA LEU A 222 -0.52 7.10 17.03
C LEU A 222 0.92 7.40 16.57
N ILE A 223 1.69 8.15 17.34
CA ILE A 223 3.12 8.42 17.06
C ILE A 223 3.90 7.10 17.04
N LEU A 224 3.68 6.20 18.02
CA LEU A 224 4.35 4.90 18.06
C LEU A 224 3.96 4.01 16.87
N ILE A 225 2.70 4.03 16.45
CA ILE A 225 2.25 3.24 15.28
C ILE A 225 2.96 3.72 14.01
N LEU A 226 3.11 5.04 13.83
CA LEU A 226 3.65 5.63 12.61
C LEU A 226 5.18 5.67 12.58
N PHE A 227 5.82 5.97 13.72
CA PHE A 227 7.25 6.19 13.82
C PHE A 227 7.96 5.15 14.71
N GLY A 228 7.24 4.17 15.24
CA GLY A 228 7.80 3.18 16.13
C GLY A 228 8.82 2.28 15.43
N SER A 229 9.77 1.80 16.23
CA SER A 229 10.94 1.05 15.78
C SER A 229 11.49 0.17 16.90
N GLY A 230 12.39 -0.74 16.51
CA GLY A 230 13.17 -1.56 17.44
C GLY A 230 14.39 -0.86 18.02
N PHE A 231 15.40 -1.64 18.40
CA PHE A 231 16.60 -1.15 19.07
C PHE A 231 17.65 -0.52 18.12
N GLY A 232 17.30 -0.14 16.90
CA GLY A 232 18.20 0.56 15.98
C GLY A 232 18.83 1.84 16.55
N ILE A 233 18.18 2.48 17.51
CA ILE A 233 18.73 3.66 18.24
C ILE A 233 20.07 3.36 18.93
N LEU A 234 20.31 2.12 19.35
CA LEU A 234 21.59 1.74 19.95
C LEU A 234 22.73 1.80 18.94
N ASN A 235 22.47 1.45 17.68
CA ASN A 235 23.43 1.58 16.59
C ASN A 235 23.71 3.06 16.26
N PHE A 236 22.69 3.91 16.31
CA PHE A 236 22.86 5.35 16.17
C PHE A 236 23.80 5.92 17.26
N PHE A 237 23.63 5.51 18.51
CA PHE A 237 24.54 5.94 19.59
C PHE A 237 25.97 5.44 19.39
N LYS A 238 26.18 4.23 18.85
CA LYS A 238 27.51 3.73 18.47
C LYS A 238 28.16 4.60 17.39
N ASP A 239 27.40 4.98 16.37
CA ASP A 239 27.88 5.84 15.29
C ASP A 239 28.18 7.25 15.80
N CYS A 240 27.37 7.81 16.70
CA CYS A 240 27.65 9.09 17.38
C CYS A 240 28.95 9.03 18.20
N LYS A 241 29.16 7.93 18.94
CA LYS A 241 30.41 7.72 19.71
C LYS A 241 31.62 7.68 18.77
N GLY A 242 31.57 6.88 17.71
CA GLY A 242 32.68 6.79 16.72
C GLY A 242 32.95 8.13 16.01
N ALA A 243 31.90 8.90 15.74
CA ALA A 243 32.01 10.24 15.17
C ALA A 243 32.65 11.24 16.13
N PHE A 244 32.33 11.13 17.43
CA PHE A 244 32.98 11.93 18.48
C PHE A 244 34.46 11.60 18.63
N GLU A 245 34.82 10.33 18.64
CA GLU A 245 36.23 9.89 18.75
C GLU A 245 37.07 10.42 17.57
N LYS A 246 36.47 10.53 16.35
CA LYS A 246 37.15 11.02 15.14
C LYS A 246 37.22 12.57 15.06
N ASN A 247 36.13 13.26 15.39
CA ASN A 247 35.94 14.69 15.09
C ASN A 247 35.41 15.52 16.25
N GLY A 248 35.41 14.98 17.48
CA GLY A 248 34.87 15.66 18.65
C GLY A 248 33.38 16.00 18.53
N PRO A 249 32.92 17.08 19.22
CA PRO A 249 31.50 17.48 19.19
C PRO A 249 30.94 17.77 17.79
N LYS A 250 31.79 18.25 16.86
CA LYS A 250 31.40 18.49 15.46
C LYS A 250 31.01 17.20 14.75
N GLY A 251 31.65 16.07 15.11
CA GLY A 251 31.29 14.75 14.55
C GLY A 251 29.89 14.31 14.96
N ILE A 252 29.54 14.50 16.25
CA ILE A 252 28.17 14.20 16.73
C ILE A 252 27.15 15.07 16.01
N LEU A 253 27.39 16.39 15.92
CA LEU A 253 26.46 17.32 15.27
C LEU A 253 26.23 16.93 13.80
N LYS A 254 27.30 16.57 13.08
CA LYS A 254 27.20 16.08 11.70
C LYS A 254 26.35 14.81 11.61
N THR A 255 26.55 13.84 12.51
CA THR A 255 25.77 12.58 12.54
C THR A 255 24.31 12.82 12.91
N LEU A 256 24.00 13.80 13.75
CA LEU A 256 22.63 14.20 14.09
C LEU A 256 21.90 14.85 12.90
N ILE A 257 22.58 15.73 12.16
CA ILE A 257 21.99 16.46 11.02
C ILE A 257 21.89 15.56 9.78
N SER A 258 22.91 14.73 9.53
CA SER A 258 22.98 13.84 8.37
C SER A 258 23.47 12.46 8.81
N PRO A 259 22.56 11.61 9.30
CA PRO A 259 22.89 10.24 9.69
C PRO A 259 23.48 9.45 8.52
N PRO A 260 24.50 8.61 8.76
CA PRO A 260 25.23 7.93 7.68
C PRO A 260 24.42 6.77 7.04
N LYS A 261 23.41 6.24 7.73
CA LYS A 261 22.59 5.10 7.31
C LYS A 261 21.20 5.14 7.93
N LEU A 262 20.32 4.23 7.52
CA LEU A 262 19.08 3.94 8.23
C LEU A 262 19.35 3.00 9.42
N TYR A 263 18.61 3.17 10.49
CA TYR A 263 18.77 2.43 11.75
C TYR A 263 17.64 1.43 12.02
N THR A 264 16.56 1.51 11.26
CA THR A 264 15.45 0.54 11.31
C THR A 264 15.51 -0.46 10.16
N PHE A 265 16.38 -0.20 9.17
CA PHE A 265 16.49 -1.00 7.96
C PHE A 265 17.94 -1.09 7.48
N SER A 266 18.51 -2.29 7.49
CA SER A 266 19.92 -2.55 7.17
C SER A 266 20.13 -3.27 5.83
N VAL A 267 19.09 -3.39 5.02
CA VAL A 267 19.14 -4.01 3.70
C VAL A 267 19.39 -2.94 2.64
N ASP A 268 20.21 -3.22 1.65
CA ASP A 268 20.48 -2.28 0.56
C ASP A 268 19.43 -2.37 -0.55
N PHE A 269 19.62 -1.57 -1.62
CA PHE A 269 18.76 -1.54 -2.79
C PHE A 269 18.61 -2.90 -3.49
N GLU A 270 19.66 -3.74 -3.46
CA GLU A 270 19.64 -5.08 -4.04
C GLU A 270 19.16 -6.14 -3.04
N TRP A 271 18.60 -5.72 -1.91
CA TRP A 271 18.16 -6.57 -0.79
C TRP A 271 19.29 -7.38 -0.16
N ARG A 272 20.54 -6.91 -0.32
CA ARG A 272 21.69 -7.48 0.35
C ARG A 272 21.86 -6.86 1.73
N GLU A 273 22.16 -7.71 2.70
CA GLU A 273 22.44 -7.24 4.05
C GLU A 273 23.75 -6.44 4.06
N LYS A 274 23.70 -5.20 4.52
CA LYS A 274 24.91 -4.36 4.69
C LYS A 274 25.49 -4.50 6.08
N GLU A 275 24.64 -4.37 7.11
CA GLU A 275 25.03 -4.43 8.49
C GLU A 275 23.81 -4.81 9.35
N GLY A 276 23.90 -5.92 10.10
CA GLY A 276 22.87 -6.35 11.03
C GLY A 276 21.60 -6.92 10.40
N LYS A 277 20.62 -7.23 11.23
CA LYS A 277 19.39 -7.98 10.87
C LYS A 277 18.13 -7.12 10.92
N MET A 278 18.27 -5.81 10.74
CA MET A 278 17.14 -4.88 10.81
C MET A 278 16.39 -4.87 9.48
N VAL A 279 15.12 -5.23 9.51
CA VAL A 279 14.23 -5.29 8.33
C VAL A 279 12.91 -4.56 8.53
N TRP A 280 12.67 -3.97 9.72
CA TRP A 280 11.45 -3.25 10.04
C TRP A 280 11.61 -1.76 9.74
N LEU A 281 11.48 -1.39 8.48
CA LEU A 281 11.47 0.03 8.09
C LEU A 281 10.28 0.75 8.74
N VAL A 282 10.55 1.95 9.26
CA VAL A 282 9.55 2.76 9.96
C VAL A 282 8.21 2.85 9.20
N PRO A 283 7.06 2.57 9.87
CA PRO A 283 5.77 2.35 9.19
C PRO A 283 5.28 3.51 8.33
N ILE A 284 5.49 4.76 8.71
CA ILE A 284 5.07 5.92 7.90
C ILE A 284 5.74 5.93 6.52
N ILE A 285 6.95 5.40 6.41
CA ILE A 285 7.67 5.25 5.15
C ILE A 285 7.19 3.98 4.44
N SER A 286 7.30 2.81 5.10
CA SER A 286 7.08 1.51 4.45
C SER A 286 5.63 1.27 4.03
N PHE A 287 4.67 1.58 4.90
CA PHE A 287 3.26 1.20 4.68
C PHE A 287 2.37 2.34 4.21
N PHE A 288 2.67 3.57 4.60
CA PHE A 288 1.83 4.71 4.20
C PHE A 288 2.27 5.36 2.89
N SER A 289 3.51 5.16 2.49
CA SER A 289 4.08 5.84 1.33
C SER A 289 4.43 4.90 0.18
N HIS A 290 5.14 3.80 0.43
CA HIS A 290 5.55 2.89 -0.63
C HIS A 290 4.40 1.99 -1.10
N GLN A 291 3.57 1.53 -0.18
CA GLN A 291 2.51 0.56 -0.46
C GLN A 291 1.17 1.26 -0.71
N ARG A 292 0.95 1.74 -1.94
CA ARG A 292 -0.21 2.57 -2.32
C ARG A 292 -1.56 1.94 -1.98
N SER A 293 -1.77 0.68 -2.28
CA SER A 293 -3.02 -0.06 -2.02
C SER A 293 -3.27 -0.31 -0.53
N PHE A 294 -2.21 -0.27 0.30
CA PHE A 294 -2.30 -0.58 1.72
C PHE A 294 -3.16 0.42 2.50
N SER A 295 -3.14 1.70 2.16
CA SER A 295 -3.96 2.73 2.82
C SER A 295 -5.46 2.49 2.61
N ILE A 296 -5.88 1.98 1.43
CA ILE A 296 -7.28 1.56 1.20
C ILE A 296 -7.61 0.36 2.07
N GLY A 297 -6.75 -0.67 2.05
CA GLY A 297 -6.92 -1.88 2.86
C GLY A 297 -7.02 -1.58 4.35
N MET A 298 -6.16 -0.70 4.88
CA MET A 298 -6.23 -0.24 6.27
C MET A 298 -7.53 0.50 6.57
N SER A 299 -8.01 1.36 5.67
CA SER A 299 -9.27 2.08 5.88
C SER A 299 -10.46 1.13 6.02
N VAL A 300 -10.54 0.09 5.18
CA VAL A 300 -11.54 -0.99 5.30
C VAL A 300 -11.38 -1.73 6.62
N PHE A 301 -10.16 -2.14 6.95
CA PHE A 301 -9.86 -2.88 8.17
C PHE A 301 -10.29 -2.11 9.42
N PHE A 302 -9.94 -0.82 9.54
CA PHE A 302 -10.34 0.01 10.69
C PHE A 302 -11.83 0.28 10.74
N PHE A 303 -12.47 0.49 9.61
CA PHE A 303 -13.92 0.68 9.61
C PHE A 303 -14.64 -0.60 10.09
N ILE A 304 -14.13 -1.78 9.74
CA ILE A 304 -14.64 -3.06 10.27
C ILE A 304 -14.31 -3.19 11.77
N LEU A 305 -13.14 -2.75 12.23
CA LEU A 305 -12.84 -2.71 13.68
C LEU A 305 -13.81 -1.84 14.46
N PHE A 306 -14.26 -0.70 13.93
CA PHE A 306 -15.35 0.08 14.51
C PHE A 306 -16.66 -0.70 14.48
N GLY A 307 -16.95 -1.44 13.42
CA GLY A 307 -18.07 -2.37 13.37
C GLY A 307 -18.01 -3.41 14.48
N ILE A 308 -16.84 -4.00 14.75
CA ILE A 308 -16.64 -4.92 15.87
C ILE A 308 -16.88 -4.22 17.21
N PHE A 309 -16.32 -3.05 17.41
CA PHE A 309 -16.44 -2.29 18.65
C PHE A 309 -17.90 -1.94 18.98
N TYR A 310 -18.70 -1.56 17.99
CA TYR A 310 -20.08 -1.11 18.21
C TYR A 310 -21.14 -2.19 17.99
N TYR A 311 -20.89 -3.19 17.13
CA TYR A 311 -21.90 -4.08 16.58
C TYR A 311 -21.57 -5.58 16.68
N SER A 312 -20.42 -5.99 17.26
CA SER A 312 -20.02 -7.41 17.31
C SER A 312 -21.06 -8.33 17.94
N VAL A 313 -21.87 -7.81 18.86
CA VAL A 313 -22.96 -8.53 19.52
C VAL A 313 -24.35 -8.21 18.95
N GLU A 314 -24.44 -7.36 17.92
CA GLU A 314 -25.67 -6.92 17.30
C GLU A 314 -26.01 -7.73 16.04
N LYS A 315 -27.28 -7.81 15.69
CA LYS A 315 -27.75 -8.54 14.51
C LYS A 315 -27.23 -7.94 13.20
N GLU A 316 -26.95 -6.65 13.19
CA GLU A 316 -26.54 -5.87 12.03
C GLU A 316 -25.06 -6.02 11.65
N PHE A 317 -24.27 -6.72 12.45
CA PHE A 317 -22.83 -6.88 12.21
C PHE A 317 -22.48 -7.49 10.84
N TRP A 318 -23.34 -8.36 10.28
CA TRP A 318 -23.15 -8.97 8.97
C TRP A 318 -22.89 -7.97 7.84
N ARG A 319 -23.36 -6.71 7.97
CA ARG A 319 -23.22 -5.66 6.94
C ARG A 319 -21.76 -5.38 6.61
N TYR A 320 -20.86 -5.48 7.60
CA TYR A 320 -19.44 -5.28 7.44
C TYR A 320 -18.77 -6.37 6.58
N GLY A 321 -19.42 -7.53 6.40
CA GLY A 321 -18.98 -8.58 5.49
C GLY A 321 -18.93 -8.14 4.02
N ILE A 322 -19.74 -7.16 3.62
CA ILE A 322 -19.70 -6.58 2.27
C ILE A 322 -18.34 -5.89 2.04
N LEU A 323 -17.89 -5.09 3.00
CA LEU A 323 -16.60 -4.41 2.92
C LEU A 323 -15.42 -5.39 2.92
N ALA A 324 -15.48 -6.38 3.81
CA ALA A 324 -14.47 -7.43 3.88
C ALA A 324 -14.35 -8.20 2.55
N GLY A 325 -15.49 -8.54 1.95
CA GLY A 325 -15.56 -9.25 0.67
C GLY A 325 -15.03 -8.47 -0.54
N LEU A 326 -14.96 -7.14 -0.46
CA LEU A 326 -14.42 -6.31 -1.52
C LEU A 326 -12.90 -6.03 -1.39
N LEU A 327 -12.23 -6.57 -0.37
CA LEU A 327 -10.81 -6.31 -0.13
C LEU A 327 -9.84 -6.89 -1.17
N PRO A 328 -10.04 -8.08 -1.80
CA PRO A 328 -9.00 -8.66 -2.65
C PRO A 328 -8.52 -7.75 -3.78
N PHE A 329 -9.38 -7.06 -4.52
CA PHE A 329 -8.99 -6.08 -5.54
C PHE A 329 -8.39 -4.80 -4.96
N SER A 330 -8.67 -4.50 -3.69
CA SER A 330 -8.14 -3.33 -3.01
C SER A 330 -6.77 -3.59 -2.40
N HIS A 331 -6.65 -4.67 -1.57
CA HIS A 331 -5.39 -5.06 -0.93
C HIS A 331 -5.48 -6.48 -0.33
N SER A 332 -4.86 -7.46 -0.97
CA SER A 332 -4.94 -8.88 -0.59
C SER A 332 -4.39 -9.18 0.80
N HIS A 333 -3.29 -8.52 1.24
CA HIS A 333 -2.74 -8.75 2.59
C HIS A 333 -3.65 -8.21 3.70
N SER A 334 -4.39 -7.12 3.46
CA SER A 334 -5.42 -6.66 4.40
C SER A 334 -6.58 -7.65 4.50
N PHE A 335 -6.93 -8.30 3.38
CA PHE A 335 -7.92 -9.36 3.40
C PHE A 335 -7.47 -10.56 4.25
N LEU A 336 -6.22 -11.01 4.08
CA LEU A 336 -5.63 -12.07 4.90
C LEU A 336 -5.53 -11.70 6.38
N ALA A 337 -5.05 -10.49 6.68
CA ALA A 337 -4.98 -10.00 8.06
C ALA A 337 -6.37 -9.92 8.70
N LEU A 338 -7.38 -9.47 7.95
CA LEU A 338 -8.76 -9.44 8.42
C LEU A 338 -9.31 -10.85 8.63
N PHE A 339 -9.01 -11.79 7.73
CA PHE A 339 -9.41 -13.19 7.88
C PHE A 339 -8.85 -13.79 9.19
N PHE A 340 -7.56 -13.59 9.48
CA PHE A 340 -6.94 -14.07 10.73
C PHE A 340 -7.53 -13.39 11.96
N LEU A 341 -7.72 -12.08 11.91
CA LEU A 341 -8.36 -11.31 12.98
C LEU A 341 -9.77 -11.85 13.26
N MET A 342 -10.60 -11.97 12.23
CA MET A 342 -12.00 -12.38 12.36
C MET A 342 -12.14 -13.81 12.83
N SER A 343 -11.27 -14.72 12.38
CA SER A 343 -11.21 -16.10 12.84
C SER A 343 -10.90 -16.20 14.34
N ALA A 344 -9.98 -15.36 14.82
CA ALA A 344 -9.66 -15.28 16.25
C ALA A 344 -10.81 -14.66 17.07
N LEU A 345 -11.37 -13.55 16.59
CA LEU A 345 -12.42 -12.83 17.32
C LEU A 345 -13.76 -13.58 17.37
N PHE A 346 -14.07 -14.40 16.39
CA PHE A 346 -15.31 -15.19 16.35
C PHE A 346 -15.58 -15.95 17.67
N TRP A 347 -14.55 -16.52 18.23
CA TRP A 347 -14.66 -17.31 19.49
C TRP A 347 -15.04 -16.47 20.70
N PHE A 348 -14.76 -15.18 20.71
CA PHE A 348 -15.15 -14.26 21.78
C PHE A 348 -16.58 -13.73 21.64
N PHE A 349 -17.18 -13.82 20.44
CA PHE A 349 -18.49 -13.24 20.13
C PHE A 349 -19.55 -14.30 19.73
N LEU A 350 -19.41 -15.53 20.21
CA LEU A 350 -20.27 -16.66 19.89
C LEU A 350 -21.77 -16.41 20.19
N LYS A 351 -22.10 -15.52 21.13
CA LYS A 351 -23.52 -15.13 21.40
C LYS A 351 -24.24 -14.62 20.17
N ASN A 352 -23.52 -14.04 19.21
CA ASN A 352 -24.06 -13.50 17.96
C ASN A 352 -23.61 -14.32 16.73
N TRP A 353 -23.36 -15.61 16.87
CA TRP A 353 -22.79 -16.47 15.85
C TRP A 353 -23.48 -16.37 14.48
N ARG A 354 -24.82 -16.17 14.43
CA ARG A 354 -25.59 -16.04 13.19
C ARG A 354 -25.15 -14.83 12.37
N SER A 355 -24.99 -13.67 13.00
CA SER A 355 -24.53 -12.46 12.31
C SER A 355 -23.08 -12.58 11.84
N TRP A 356 -22.24 -13.28 12.61
CA TRP A 356 -20.86 -13.58 12.23
C TRP A 356 -20.77 -14.57 11.06
N ILE A 357 -21.64 -15.58 11.00
CA ILE A 357 -21.72 -16.50 9.85
C ILE A 357 -22.23 -15.74 8.61
N LEU A 358 -23.25 -14.89 8.73
CA LEU A 358 -23.70 -14.07 7.62
C LEU A 358 -22.61 -13.11 7.13
N PHE A 359 -21.84 -12.52 8.05
CA PHE A 359 -20.63 -11.76 7.70
C PHE A 359 -19.67 -12.61 6.87
N ALA A 360 -19.35 -13.83 7.32
CA ALA A 360 -18.43 -14.74 6.64
C ALA A 360 -18.97 -15.15 5.25
N ILE A 361 -20.25 -15.49 5.14
CA ILE A 361 -20.89 -15.86 3.86
C ILE A 361 -20.76 -14.71 2.84
N LEU A 362 -21.11 -13.48 3.24
CA LEU A 362 -21.00 -12.32 2.35
C LEU A 362 -19.55 -12.03 1.97
N THR A 363 -18.65 -12.13 2.96
CA THR A 363 -17.21 -11.95 2.71
C THR A 363 -16.70 -12.95 1.69
N VAL A 364 -16.98 -14.24 1.89
CA VAL A 364 -16.52 -15.31 0.98
C VAL A 364 -17.16 -15.17 -0.39
N SER A 365 -18.47 -14.90 -0.47
CA SER A 365 -19.18 -14.78 -1.75
C SER A 365 -18.64 -13.65 -2.62
N LEU A 366 -18.34 -12.48 -2.05
CA LEU A 366 -17.81 -11.35 -2.80
C LEU A 366 -16.30 -11.47 -3.07
N ALA A 367 -15.54 -12.01 -2.12
CA ALA A 367 -14.11 -12.22 -2.28
C ALA A 367 -13.79 -13.31 -3.29
N SER A 368 -14.56 -14.39 -3.33
CA SER A 368 -14.31 -15.50 -4.26
C SER A 368 -14.37 -15.08 -5.71
N ILE A 369 -15.26 -14.17 -6.10
CA ILE A 369 -15.33 -13.62 -7.47
C ILE A 369 -14.00 -12.96 -7.85
N GLN A 370 -13.41 -12.18 -6.96
CA GLN A 370 -12.17 -11.46 -7.17
C GLN A 370 -10.95 -12.40 -7.14
N ILE A 371 -10.96 -13.35 -6.21
CA ILE A 371 -9.91 -14.35 -6.06
C ILE A 371 -9.90 -15.30 -7.28
N LEU A 372 -11.06 -15.79 -7.72
CA LEU A 372 -11.18 -16.60 -8.93
C LEU A 372 -10.70 -15.84 -10.17
N TYR A 373 -10.95 -14.53 -10.23
CA TYR A 373 -10.39 -13.70 -11.31
C TYR A 373 -8.86 -13.72 -11.29
N PHE A 374 -8.21 -13.54 -10.13
CA PHE A 374 -6.75 -13.63 -10.03
C PHE A 374 -6.22 -15.01 -10.45
N PHE A 375 -6.86 -16.07 -9.98
CA PHE A 375 -6.49 -17.46 -10.33
C PHE A 375 -6.84 -17.87 -11.76
N SER A 376 -7.59 -17.06 -12.51
CA SER A 376 -7.88 -17.34 -13.92
C SER A 376 -6.69 -17.07 -14.86
N ASN A 377 -5.59 -16.52 -14.36
CA ASN A 377 -4.38 -16.29 -15.15
C ASN A 377 -3.67 -17.63 -15.43
N PRO A 378 -3.52 -18.07 -16.70
CA PRO A 378 -2.94 -19.36 -17.03
C PRO A 378 -1.43 -19.47 -16.74
N TYR A 379 -0.77 -18.35 -16.50
CA TYR A 379 0.66 -18.28 -16.19
C TYR A 379 0.94 -18.24 -14.70
N LEU A 380 -0.07 -18.34 -13.85
CA LEU A 380 0.09 -18.38 -12.40
C LEU A 380 0.63 -19.76 -11.98
N LYS A 381 1.92 -19.85 -11.66
CA LYS A 381 2.62 -21.10 -11.33
C LYS A 381 3.42 -21.06 -10.03
N GLU A 382 3.87 -19.88 -9.60
CA GLU A 382 4.62 -19.77 -8.35
C GLU A 382 3.68 -19.93 -7.15
N PRO A 383 4.07 -20.70 -6.12
CA PRO A 383 3.23 -20.90 -4.95
C PRO A 383 3.15 -19.62 -4.11
N PHE A 384 1.92 -19.14 -3.89
CA PHE A 384 1.67 -18.03 -2.96
C PHE A 384 1.78 -18.45 -1.49
N PHE A 385 1.50 -19.71 -1.18
CA PHE A 385 1.51 -20.24 0.17
C PHE A 385 2.61 -21.26 0.33
N ARG A 386 3.48 -21.04 1.33
CA ARG A 386 4.55 -21.98 1.70
C ARG A 386 4.88 -21.86 3.18
N GLU A 387 5.30 -22.96 3.78
CA GLU A 387 5.80 -22.97 5.15
C GLU A 387 7.11 -22.20 5.26
N ASN A 388 7.22 -21.40 6.31
CA ASN A 388 8.44 -20.61 6.59
C ASN A 388 8.49 -20.23 8.08
N LEU A 389 9.33 -20.87 8.84
CA LEU A 389 9.44 -20.60 10.26
C LEU A 389 10.28 -19.36 10.55
N GLY A 390 9.67 -18.40 11.27
CA GLY A 390 10.35 -17.20 11.76
C GLY A 390 10.48 -16.08 10.74
N TRP A 391 9.69 -16.10 9.67
CA TRP A 391 9.72 -15.09 8.60
C TRP A 391 11.15 -14.94 8.01
N MET A 392 11.79 -13.79 8.17
CA MET A 392 13.14 -13.49 7.66
C MET A 392 14.26 -13.76 8.68
N SER A 393 13.95 -14.25 9.88
CA SER A 393 14.94 -14.48 10.92
C SER A 393 15.96 -15.53 10.55
N CYS A 394 15.53 -16.61 9.89
CA CYS A 394 16.39 -17.70 9.44
C CYS A 394 17.04 -17.44 8.08
N GLU A 395 16.52 -16.51 7.29
CA GLU A 395 17.20 -16.02 6.08
C GLU A 395 18.47 -15.20 6.45
N LYS A 396 18.49 -14.63 7.66
CA LYS A 396 19.54 -13.74 8.18
C LYS A 396 20.45 -14.38 9.22
N ALA A 397 20.21 -15.64 9.58
CA ALA A 397 20.97 -16.37 10.59
C ALA A 397 20.96 -17.87 10.35
N ILE A 398 21.90 -18.57 10.98
CA ILE A 398 21.99 -20.03 10.90
C ILE A 398 20.91 -20.66 11.77
N CYS A 399 19.98 -21.40 11.16
CA CYS A 399 18.88 -22.12 11.82
C CYS A 399 19.04 -23.65 11.65
N ASP A 400 20.19 -24.18 12.01
CA ASP A 400 20.57 -25.59 11.84
C ASP A 400 20.05 -26.51 12.96
N THR A 401 19.64 -25.94 14.08
CA THR A 401 19.06 -26.68 15.21
C THR A 401 17.82 -25.99 15.77
N PRO A 402 16.84 -26.73 16.35
CA PRO A 402 15.62 -26.11 16.91
C PRO A 402 15.90 -25.04 17.97
N SER A 403 16.91 -25.24 18.84
CA SER A 403 17.28 -24.26 19.86
C SER A 403 17.85 -22.98 19.25
N LYS A 404 18.75 -23.07 18.28
CA LYS A 404 19.31 -21.90 17.56
C LYS A 404 18.22 -21.18 16.77
N THR A 405 17.31 -21.91 16.13
CA THR A 405 16.15 -21.36 15.43
C THR A 405 15.31 -20.49 16.36
N LEU A 406 14.90 -21.00 17.53
CA LEU A 406 14.10 -20.25 18.49
C LEU A 406 14.85 -19.01 19.03
N ILE A 407 16.13 -19.14 19.38
CA ILE A 407 16.95 -18.01 19.85
C ILE A 407 17.07 -16.95 18.76
N ASN A 408 17.31 -17.32 17.51
CA ASN A 408 17.43 -16.41 16.39
C ASN A 408 16.10 -15.70 16.10
N ILE A 409 14.98 -16.41 16.10
CA ILE A 409 13.64 -15.82 15.93
C ILE A 409 13.40 -14.80 17.05
N PHE A 410 13.66 -15.15 18.30
CA PHE A 410 13.39 -14.28 19.43
C PHE A 410 14.30 -13.04 19.42
N SER A 411 15.61 -13.20 19.19
CA SER A 411 16.55 -12.07 19.08
C SER A 411 16.22 -11.16 17.90
N PHE A 412 15.83 -11.73 16.76
CA PHE A 412 15.41 -10.98 15.58
C PHE A 412 14.21 -10.08 15.89
N TRP A 413 13.19 -10.58 16.61
CA TRP A 413 12.02 -9.79 16.97
C TRP A 413 12.32 -8.73 18.02
N ILE A 414 13.22 -9.02 18.97
CA ILE A 414 13.70 -8.01 19.93
C ILE A 414 14.45 -6.90 19.22
N GLU A 415 15.31 -7.20 18.26
CA GLU A 415 16.05 -6.20 17.49
C GLU A 415 15.10 -5.33 16.67
N ASN A 416 14.14 -5.95 15.95
CA ASN A 416 13.25 -5.26 15.02
C ASN A 416 12.10 -4.52 15.67
N PHE A 417 11.50 -5.05 16.74
CA PHE A 417 10.34 -4.46 17.41
C PHE A 417 10.66 -3.88 18.81
N GLY A 418 11.82 -4.20 19.36
CA GLY A 418 12.32 -3.61 20.59
C GLY A 418 11.39 -3.74 21.78
N ILE A 419 11.22 -2.63 22.48
CA ILE A 419 10.38 -2.53 23.68
C ILE A 419 8.91 -2.85 23.39
N ILE A 420 8.41 -2.57 22.20
CA ILE A 420 7.01 -2.84 21.83
C ILE A 420 6.72 -4.34 21.88
N PHE A 421 7.63 -5.16 21.34
CA PHE A 421 7.53 -6.61 21.41
C PHE A 421 7.60 -7.13 22.87
N LEU A 422 8.52 -6.60 23.66
CA LEU A 422 8.66 -6.97 25.06
C LEU A 422 7.42 -6.58 25.89
N CYS A 423 6.86 -5.39 25.67
CA CYS A 423 5.60 -4.98 26.31
C CYS A 423 4.44 -5.90 25.93
N TRP A 424 4.32 -6.26 24.66
CA TRP A 424 3.27 -7.15 24.18
C TRP A 424 3.38 -8.53 24.81
N LEU A 425 4.57 -9.13 24.82
CA LEU A 425 4.81 -10.42 25.51
C LEU A 425 4.55 -10.31 27.02
N GLY A 426 5.01 -9.24 27.66
CA GLY A 426 4.79 -9.00 29.07
C GLY A 426 3.31 -8.89 29.42
N VAL A 427 2.50 -8.24 28.56
CA VAL A 427 1.04 -8.18 28.75
C VAL A 427 0.41 -9.54 28.61
N LEU A 428 0.82 -10.34 27.65
CA LEU A 428 0.28 -11.71 27.47
C LEU A 428 0.63 -12.62 28.66
N ILE A 429 1.87 -12.60 29.13
CA ILE A 429 2.35 -13.44 30.24
C ILE A 429 1.69 -13.00 31.56
N PHE A 430 1.63 -11.72 31.83
CA PHE A 430 1.16 -11.18 33.12
C PHE A 430 -0.29 -10.68 33.06
N TYR A 431 -1.08 -11.10 32.05
CA TYR A 431 -2.46 -10.63 31.81
C TYR A 431 -3.33 -10.63 33.08
N PRO A 432 -3.43 -11.74 33.89
CA PRO A 432 -4.27 -11.76 35.08
C PRO A 432 -3.84 -10.75 36.13
N LEU A 433 -2.52 -10.58 36.32
CA LEU A 433 -1.95 -9.62 37.28
C LEU A 433 -2.22 -8.18 36.85
N LEU A 434 -2.06 -7.87 35.58
CA LEU A 434 -2.30 -6.54 35.01
C LEU A 434 -3.78 -6.17 35.04
N LEU A 435 -4.66 -7.14 34.81
CA LEU A 435 -6.12 -6.99 34.94
C LEU A 435 -6.51 -6.69 36.40
N LYS A 436 -6.02 -7.49 37.34
CA LYS A 436 -6.26 -7.30 38.79
C LYS A 436 -5.83 -5.91 39.28
N ASN A 437 -4.77 -5.36 38.71
CA ASN A 437 -4.25 -4.03 39.06
C ASN A 437 -4.86 -2.90 38.20
N ASN A 438 -5.88 -3.17 37.40
CA ASN A 438 -6.54 -2.20 36.51
C ASN A 438 -5.60 -1.49 35.52
N ILE A 439 -4.50 -2.14 35.14
CA ILE A 439 -3.56 -1.62 34.13
C ILE A 439 -4.10 -1.87 32.75
N ILE A 440 -4.73 -3.02 32.55
CA ILE A 440 -5.45 -3.41 31.32
C ILE A 440 -6.92 -3.68 31.64
N LYS A 441 -7.75 -3.75 30.59
CA LYS A 441 -9.19 -4.01 30.70
C LYS A 441 -9.52 -5.38 30.13
N GLU A 442 -10.59 -6.01 30.63
CA GLU A 442 -11.08 -7.29 30.14
C GLU A 442 -11.47 -7.21 28.65
N GLU A 443 -12.05 -6.09 28.22
CA GLU A 443 -12.42 -5.87 26.81
C GLU A 443 -11.24 -5.89 25.82
N TYR A 444 -9.99 -5.92 26.30
CA TYR A 444 -8.78 -6.02 25.45
C TYR A 444 -8.44 -7.47 25.09
N LEU A 445 -8.96 -8.45 25.84
CA LEU A 445 -8.63 -9.86 25.65
C LEU A 445 -8.90 -10.37 24.23
N PRO A 446 -10.03 -10.05 23.57
CA PRO A 446 -10.25 -10.46 22.18
C PRO A 446 -9.18 -9.95 21.23
N TYR A 447 -8.82 -8.66 21.35
CA TYR A 447 -7.80 -8.04 20.49
C TYR A 447 -6.38 -8.54 20.77
N LEU A 448 -6.05 -8.84 22.03
CA LEU A 448 -4.78 -9.45 22.40
C LEU A 448 -4.71 -10.87 21.84
N GLY A 449 -5.78 -11.68 21.96
CA GLY A 449 -5.85 -13.00 21.33
C GLY A 449 -5.70 -12.96 19.81
N ALA A 450 -6.39 -12.03 19.16
CA ALA A 450 -6.26 -11.82 17.72
C ALA A 450 -4.84 -11.36 17.31
N SER A 451 -4.19 -10.54 18.15
CA SER A 451 -2.80 -10.12 17.90
C SER A 451 -1.81 -11.29 17.92
N VAL A 452 -2.05 -12.31 18.75
CA VAL A 452 -1.22 -13.54 18.75
C VAL A 452 -1.34 -14.24 17.40
N VAL A 453 -2.54 -14.40 16.86
CA VAL A 453 -2.75 -15.04 15.55
C VAL A 453 -2.09 -14.22 14.43
N LEU A 454 -2.26 -12.89 14.43
CA LEU A 454 -1.64 -11.99 13.46
C LEU A 454 -0.11 -11.98 13.53
N PHE A 455 0.47 -12.28 14.68
CA PHE A 455 1.92 -12.44 14.81
C PHE A 455 2.39 -13.83 14.34
N LEU A 456 1.69 -14.90 14.75
CA LEU A 456 2.12 -16.26 14.46
C LEU A 456 1.99 -16.62 12.98
N MET A 457 0.88 -16.24 12.30
CA MET A 457 0.64 -16.64 10.92
C MET A 457 1.76 -16.22 9.95
N PRO A 458 2.21 -14.97 9.91
CA PRO A 458 3.33 -14.57 9.05
C PRO A 458 4.70 -15.08 9.51
N ASN A 459 4.82 -15.63 10.72
CA ASN A 459 6.01 -16.32 11.19
C ASN A 459 6.01 -17.82 10.90
N LEU A 460 4.88 -18.40 10.52
CA LEU A 460 4.74 -19.82 10.18
C LEU A 460 4.63 -20.04 8.67
N PHE A 461 4.11 -19.04 7.94
CA PHE A 461 3.80 -19.16 6.53
C PHE A 461 4.16 -17.88 5.76
N LEU A 462 4.61 -18.04 4.51
CA LEU A 462 4.67 -16.97 3.52
C LEU A 462 3.42 -17.02 2.65
N PHE A 463 2.88 -15.85 2.33
CA PHE A 463 1.62 -15.70 1.58
C PHE A 463 1.82 -15.16 0.16
N GLN A 464 3.07 -15.02 -0.26
CA GLN A 464 3.45 -14.69 -1.64
C GLN A 464 4.93 -15.00 -1.89
N PRO A 465 5.40 -15.00 -3.17
CA PRO A 465 6.80 -15.29 -3.51
C PRO A 465 7.82 -14.40 -2.79
N TRP A 466 7.51 -13.11 -2.60
CA TRP A 466 8.38 -12.14 -1.93
C TRP A 466 8.19 -12.16 -0.41
N SER A 467 9.14 -12.73 0.33
CA SER A 467 9.05 -12.94 1.78
C SER A 467 8.82 -11.67 2.60
N PHE A 468 9.39 -10.53 2.16
CA PHE A 468 9.26 -9.23 2.85
C PHE A 468 7.81 -8.76 3.01
N ASP A 469 6.91 -9.15 2.10
CA ASP A 469 5.53 -8.70 2.09
C ASP A 469 4.66 -9.24 3.25
N ASN A 470 5.11 -10.28 3.94
CA ASN A 470 4.50 -10.70 5.21
C ASN A 470 4.54 -9.59 6.26
N GLY A 471 5.45 -8.64 6.14
CA GLY A 471 5.50 -7.42 6.96
C GLY A 471 4.19 -6.64 6.94
N LYS A 472 3.41 -6.72 5.84
CA LYS A 472 2.10 -6.08 5.71
C LYS A 472 1.07 -6.68 6.70
N ILE A 473 1.14 -7.99 6.97
CA ILE A 473 0.28 -8.65 7.96
C ILE A 473 0.78 -8.35 9.37
N LEU A 474 2.10 -8.40 9.58
CA LEU A 474 2.73 -8.04 10.87
C LEU A 474 2.42 -6.60 11.29
N PHE A 475 2.19 -5.69 10.35
CA PHE A 475 1.81 -4.33 10.70
C PHE A 475 0.44 -4.24 11.39
N TYR A 476 -0.51 -5.13 11.08
CA TYR A 476 -1.78 -5.20 11.80
C TYR A 476 -1.58 -5.72 13.24
N TRP A 477 -0.68 -6.71 13.44
CA TRP A 477 -0.24 -7.08 14.77
C TRP A 477 0.38 -5.90 15.52
N TRP A 478 1.30 -5.17 14.87
CA TRP A 478 1.97 -4.00 15.42
C TRP A 478 0.99 -2.96 15.99
N ILE A 479 -0.06 -2.66 15.24
CA ILE A 479 -1.09 -1.71 15.66
C ILE A 479 -1.82 -2.22 16.93
N LEU A 480 -2.25 -3.48 16.93
CA LEU A 480 -2.96 -4.05 18.08
C LEU A 480 -2.03 -4.16 19.31
N ALA A 481 -0.78 -4.59 19.13
CA ALA A 481 0.21 -4.67 20.19
C ALA A 481 0.44 -3.29 20.83
N ILE A 482 0.57 -2.23 20.04
CA ILE A 482 0.77 -0.89 20.58
C ILE A 482 -0.48 -0.38 21.30
N ILE A 483 -1.68 -0.52 20.72
CA ILE A 483 -2.92 0.01 21.32
C ILE A 483 -3.27 -0.74 22.61
N PHE A 484 -3.17 -2.07 22.62
CA PHE A 484 -3.68 -2.90 23.73
C PHE A 484 -2.62 -3.33 24.74
N SER A 485 -1.32 -3.07 24.48
CA SER A 485 -0.25 -3.38 25.40
C SER A 485 0.55 -2.12 25.79
N VAL A 486 1.20 -1.45 24.86
CA VAL A 486 2.06 -0.29 25.14
C VAL A 486 1.24 0.89 25.65
N GLY A 487 0.08 1.16 25.03
CA GLY A 487 -0.80 2.28 25.42
C GLY A 487 -1.23 2.21 26.90
N PRO A 488 -1.80 1.10 27.38
CA PRO A 488 -2.14 0.92 28.79
C PRO A 488 -0.94 1.03 29.76
N ILE A 489 0.21 0.47 29.40
CA ILE A 489 1.44 0.56 30.21
C ILE A 489 1.91 2.02 30.32
N LEU A 490 1.93 2.77 29.21
CA LEU A 490 2.24 4.20 29.22
C LEU A 490 1.24 4.97 30.07
N ASN A 491 -0.06 4.70 29.93
CA ASN A 491 -1.10 5.35 30.73
C ASN A 491 -0.86 5.11 32.24
N PHE A 492 -0.56 3.87 32.61
CA PHE A 492 -0.23 3.52 34.00
C PHE A 492 0.98 4.30 34.50
N PHE A 493 2.11 4.33 33.77
CA PHE A 493 3.32 5.04 34.18
C PHE A 493 3.10 6.54 34.36
N TYR A 494 2.37 7.17 33.44
CA TYR A 494 2.11 8.61 33.52
C TYR A 494 1.09 9.03 34.61
N GLN A 495 0.32 8.07 35.17
CA GLN A 495 -0.56 8.33 36.31
C GLN A 495 0.12 8.22 37.66
N LYS A 496 1.34 7.65 37.71
CA LYS A 496 2.13 7.46 38.94
C LYS A 496 3.05 8.66 39.22
N ASN A 497 3.99 8.48 40.18
CA ASN A 497 4.95 9.48 40.57
C ASN A 497 5.97 9.82 39.48
N LEU A 498 6.89 10.76 39.76
CA LEU A 498 7.88 11.26 38.81
C LEU A 498 8.80 10.15 38.27
N VAL A 499 9.19 9.19 39.15
CA VAL A 499 10.06 8.07 38.77
C VAL A 499 9.39 7.21 37.69
N PHE A 500 8.11 6.84 37.86
CA PHE A 500 7.37 6.09 36.88
C PHE A 500 7.16 6.88 35.57
N LYS A 501 6.90 8.21 35.67
CA LYS A 501 6.81 9.08 34.48
C LYS A 501 8.14 9.10 33.72
N PHE A 502 9.26 9.10 34.40
CA PHE A 502 10.58 9.01 33.78
C PHE A 502 10.75 7.68 33.02
N PHE A 503 10.43 6.54 33.63
CA PHE A 503 10.45 5.23 32.93
C PHE A 503 9.50 5.17 31.77
N GLY A 504 8.28 5.73 31.91
CA GLY A 504 7.34 5.83 30.80
C GLY A 504 7.88 6.67 29.62
N SER A 505 8.61 7.75 29.94
CA SER A 505 9.26 8.60 28.91
C SER A 505 10.42 7.88 28.23
N LEU A 506 11.22 7.11 28.96
CA LEU A 506 12.28 6.27 28.39
C LEU A 506 11.69 5.18 27.49
N LEU A 507 10.65 4.48 27.96
CA LEU A 507 9.94 3.48 27.15
C LEU A 507 9.45 4.10 25.85
N PHE A 508 8.79 5.24 25.92
CA PHE A 508 8.30 5.95 24.74
C PHE A 508 9.45 6.33 23.81
N PHE A 509 10.51 6.96 24.34
CA PHE A 509 11.68 7.39 23.55
C PHE A 509 12.33 6.23 22.80
N PHE A 510 12.68 5.14 23.49
CA PHE A 510 13.33 3.99 22.85
C PHE A 510 12.42 3.25 21.85
N SER A 511 11.11 3.43 21.94
CA SER A 511 10.16 2.82 21.01
C SER A 511 10.01 3.56 19.69
N PHE A 512 10.47 4.83 19.55
CA PHE A 512 10.28 5.59 18.32
C PHE A 512 11.51 6.35 17.81
N ALA A 513 12.54 6.52 18.63
CA ALA A 513 13.66 7.41 18.31
C ALA A 513 14.40 7.05 17.02
N ALA A 514 14.68 5.75 16.77
CA ALA A 514 15.31 5.32 15.54
C ALA A 514 14.40 5.59 14.31
N GLY A 515 13.10 5.42 14.46
CA GLY A 515 12.15 5.72 13.39
C GLY A 515 12.07 7.19 13.00
N ILE A 516 12.16 8.12 13.97
CA ILE A 516 12.23 9.55 13.67
C ILE A 516 13.54 9.90 12.97
N ILE A 517 14.66 9.31 13.38
CA ILE A 517 15.95 9.51 12.72
C ILE A 517 15.87 9.05 11.27
N ASP A 518 15.35 7.85 11.02
CA ASP A 518 15.22 7.32 9.66
C ASP A 518 14.26 8.14 8.80
N PHE A 519 13.15 8.58 9.36
CA PHE A 519 12.23 9.48 8.65
C PHE A 519 12.92 10.79 8.26
N SER A 520 13.67 11.41 9.18
CA SER A 520 14.44 12.63 8.92
C SER A 520 15.53 12.39 7.86
N THR A 521 16.24 11.24 7.95
CA THR A 521 17.28 10.85 6.98
C THR A 521 16.70 10.71 5.57
N LYS A 522 15.50 10.11 5.44
CA LYS A 522 14.80 9.98 4.16
C LYS A 522 14.37 11.33 3.57
N LEU A 523 14.05 12.32 4.41
CA LEU A 523 13.71 13.67 3.93
C LEU A 523 14.93 14.50 3.53
N ILE A 524 16.08 14.30 4.19
CA ILE A 524 17.29 15.12 3.98
C ILE A 524 18.18 14.51 2.88
N ASN A 525 18.36 13.19 2.88
CA ASN A 525 19.30 12.47 2.02
C ASN A 525 18.58 11.76 0.86
N ILE A 526 17.78 12.51 0.09
CA ILE A 526 17.04 11.94 -1.06
C ILE A 526 18.01 11.73 -2.22
N LYS A 527 18.32 10.47 -2.52
CA LYS A 527 18.96 10.10 -3.78
C LYS A 527 17.88 9.96 -4.85
N THR A 528 17.97 10.79 -5.88
CA THR A 528 16.97 10.91 -6.94
C THR A 528 17.24 9.95 -8.08
N TYR A 529 16.19 9.31 -8.57
CA TYR A 529 16.13 8.57 -9.83
C TYR A 529 15.26 9.36 -10.82
N ASN A 530 15.78 9.64 -12.01
CA ASN A 530 15.05 10.28 -13.10
C ASN A 530 14.58 9.21 -14.09
N TYR A 531 13.30 9.19 -14.40
CA TYR A 531 12.72 8.21 -15.33
C TYR A 531 13.10 8.46 -16.79
N GLN A 532 12.80 7.50 -17.67
CA GLN A 532 13.11 7.56 -19.11
C GLN A 532 12.47 8.77 -19.83
N ASP A 533 11.45 9.38 -19.26
CA ASP A 533 10.90 10.63 -19.78
C ASP A 533 11.88 11.82 -19.68
N SER A 534 13.01 11.67 -18.96
CA SER A 534 14.14 12.60 -18.99
C SER A 534 14.87 12.58 -20.35
N ILE A 535 14.75 11.48 -21.09
CA ILE A 535 15.31 11.33 -22.42
C ILE A 535 14.26 11.80 -23.44
N LYS A 536 14.54 12.93 -24.10
CA LYS A 536 13.60 13.61 -24.99
C LYS A 536 12.94 12.69 -26.02
N ILE A 537 13.73 11.81 -26.65
CA ILE A 537 13.25 10.88 -27.67
C ILE A 537 12.20 9.90 -27.12
N TYR A 538 12.36 9.38 -25.90
CA TYR A 538 11.38 8.49 -25.28
C TYR A 538 10.13 9.26 -24.84
N LYS A 539 10.27 10.49 -24.37
CA LYS A 539 9.13 11.35 -24.03
C LYS A 539 8.26 11.63 -25.27
N GLU A 540 8.89 12.00 -26.36
CA GLU A 540 8.20 12.23 -27.63
C GLU A 540 7.55 10.96 -28.19
N LEU A 541 8.27 9.83 -28.18
CA LEU A 541 7.71 8.53 -28.58
C LEU A 541 6.48 8.16 -27.77
N GLY A 542 6.53 8.31 -26.44
CA GLY A 542 5.39 8.02 -25.57
C GLY A 542 4.16 8.83 -25.93
N PHE A 543 4.30 10.14 -26.10
CA PHE A 543 3.20 11.00 -26.54
C PHE A 543 2.72 10.67 -27.95
N TRP A 544 3.63 10.34 -28.87
CA TRP A 544 3.28 9.92 -30.22
C TRP A 544 2.45 8.62 -30.21
N MET A 545 2.88 7.60 -29.44
CA MET A 545 2.14 6.34 -29.26
C MET A 545 0.73 6.58 -28.70
N LYS A 546 0.62 7.49 -27.73
CA LYS A 546 -0.65 7.83 -27.10
C LYS A 546 -1.64 8.41 -28.10
N LYS A 547 -1.15 9.25 -29.00
CA LYS A 547 -1.95 9.97 -30.01
C LYS A 547 -2.28 9.12 -31.26
N ASN A 548 -1.32 8.30 -31.71
CA ASN A 548 -1.38 7.70 -33.07
C ASN A 548 -1.69 6.19 -33.07
N LEU A 549 -1.45 5.47 -31.97
CA LEU A 549 -1.73 4.04 -31.94
C LEU A 549 -3.12 3.72 -31.40
N PRO A 550 -3.73 2.60 -31.84
CA PRO A 550 -4.95 2.08 -31.24
C PRO A 550 -4.79 1.93 -29.72
N LYS A 551 -5.85 2.22 -28.97
CA LYS A 551 -5.80 2.25 -27.48
C LYS A 551 -5.57 0.89 -26.85
N SER A 552 -5.90 -0.19 -27.56
CA SER A 552 -5.72 -1.59 -27.14
C SER A 552 -4.39 -2.21 -27.58
N SER A 553 -3.50 -1.45 -28.22
CA SER A 553 -2.25 -1.98 -28.80
C SER A 553 -1.37 -2.69 -27.77
N THR A 554 -0.82 -3.83 -28.20
CA THR A 554 0.19 -4.60 -27.48
C THR A 554 1.55 -4.44 -28.16
N ILE A 555 2.56 -4.07 -27.37
CA ILE A 555 3.90 -3.76 -27.87
C ILE A 555 4.93 -4.68 -27.22
N LEU A 556 5.78 -5.31 -28.02
CA LEU A 556 6.97 -5.99 -27.56
C LEU A 556 8.09 -4.97 -27.40
N ALA A 557 8.58 -4.79 -26.18
CA ALA A 557 9.66 -3.87 -25.82
C ALA A 557 10.58 -4.51 -24.79
N ALA A 558 11.71 -3.89 -24.49
CA ALA A 558 12.59 -4.32 -23.42
C ALA A 558 11.86 -4.37 -22.08
N PRO A 559 11.98 -5.46 -21.30
CA PRO A 559 11.27 -5.63 -20.03
C PRO A 559 11.97 -4.87 -18.90
N ASN A 560 12.12 -3.57 -19.07
CA ASN A 560 12.68 -2.68 -18.06
C ASN A 560 11.63 -2.34 -17.00
N THR A 561 12.07 -1.97 -15.81
CA THR A 561 11.20 -1.48 -14.72
C THR A 561 10.43 -0.24 -15.13
N GLU A 562 11.06 0.67 -15.87
CA GLU A 562 10.41 1.82 -16.48
C GLU A 562 10.24 1.58 -17.98
N SER A 563 9.02 1.57 -18.45
CA SER A 563 8.74 1.41 -19.87
C SER A 563 8.00 2.61 -20.43
N VAL A 564 8.60 3.26 -21.43
CA VAL A 564 7.94 4.32 -22.18
C VAL A 564 6.60 3.87 -22.78
N VAL A 565 6.49 2.58 -23.14
CA VAL A 565 5.28 1.98 -23.71
C VAL A 565 4.11 2.07 -22.75
N ALA A 566 4.29 1.62 -21.50
CA ALA A 566 3.21 1.58 -20.52
C ALA A 566 3.10 2.88 -19.72
N MET A 567 4.22 3.40 -19.19
CA MET A 567 4.24 4.52 -18.25
C MET A 567 3.90 5.86 -18.91
N ILE A 568 4.27 6.07 -20.17
CA ILE A 568 4.01 7.32 -20.90
C ILE A 568 2.99 7.09 -22.02
N GLY A 569 3.20 6.06 -22.85
CA GLY A 569 2.38 5.75 -24.02
C GLY A 569 1.02 5.16 -23.67
N GLY A 570 0.81 4.65 -22.44
CA GLY A 570 -0.45 4.05 -22.01
C GLY A 570 -0.85 2.81 -22.83
N LYS A 571 0.14 2.08 -23.35
CA LYS A 571 -0.06 0.85 -24.15
C LYS A 571 0.36 -0.38 -23.37
N SER A 572 -0.20 -1.54 -23.72
CA SER A 572 0.13 -2.79 -23.06
C SER A 572 1.47 -3.34 -23.55
N MET A 573 2.26 -3.89 -22.64
CA MET A 573 3.47 -4.64 -22.97
C MET A 573 3.14 -6.12 -23.10
N TYR A 574 3.71 -6.77 -24.14
CA TYR A 574 3.62 -8.23 -24.27
C TYR A 574 4.28 -8.93 -23.10
N PHE A 575 5.43 -8.41 -22.64
CA PHE A 575 6.27 -8.96 -21.61
C PHE A 575 6.97 -7.82 -20.87
N GLY A 576 6.68 -7.63 -19.59
CA GLY A 576 7.25 -6.59 -18.73
C GLY A 576 8.38 -7.06 -17.84
N TYR A 577 8.77 -6.25 -16.86
CA TYR A 577 9.89 -6.55 -15.96
C TYR A 577 9.68 -7.86 -15.19
N GLU A 578 10.66 -8.74 -15.28
CA GLU A 578 10.61 -10.12 -14.76
C GLU A 578 10.38 -10.18 -13.24
N GLY A 579 10.97 -9.24 -12.49
CA GLY A 579 10.85 -9.19 -11.04
C GLY A 579 9.42 -8.98 -10.57
N TRP A 580 8.62 -8.13 -11.23
CA TRP A 580 7.21 -7.94 -10.89
C TRP A 580 6.37 -9.15 -11.29
N LEU A 581 6.59 -9.71 -12.49
CA LEU A 581 5.88 -10.90 -12.93
C LEU A 581 6.11 -12.08 -11.98
N TRP A 582 7.35 -12.28 -11.56
CA TRP A 582 7.70 -13.28 -10.55
C TRP A 582 7.01 -12.99 -9.19
N SER A 583 7.06 -11.75 -8.70
CA SER A 583 6.45 -11.40 -7.42
C SER A 583 4.92 -11.53 -7.41
N GLU A 584 4.29 -11.44 -8.60
CA GLU A 584 2.88 -11.72 -8.83
C GLU A 584 2.58 -13.21 -9.06
N GLY A 585 3.57 -14.08 -9.00
CA GLY A 585 3.45 -15.53 -9.18
C GLY A 585 3.39 -16.00 -10.63
N LEU A 586 3.71 -15.13 -11.60
CA LEU A 586 3.59 -15.41 -13.02
C LEU A 586 4.86 -16.05 -13.60
N ASP A 587 4.70 -17.19 -14.31
CA ASP A 587 5.76 -17.79 -15.13
C ASP A 587 5.86 -17.08 -16.47
N TYR A 588 6.86 -16.22 -16.61
CA TYR A 588 7.12 -15.43 -17.81
C TYR A 588 8.06 -16.12 -18.81
N LYS A 589 8.67 -17.27 -18.48
CA LYS A 589 9.75 -17.91 -19.25
C LYS A 589 9.33 -18.27 -20.67
N GLU A 590 8.11 -18.81 -20.83
CA GLU A 590 7.56 -19.16 -22.14
C GLU A 590 7.45 -17.93 -23.06
N ARG A 591 6.94 -16.80 -22.53
CA ARG A 591 6.84 -15.55 -23.32
C ARG A 591 8.20 -14.97 -23.66
N LYS A 592 9.17 -15.08 -22.77
CA LYS A 592 10.57 -14.67 -23.05
C LYS A 592 11.15 -15.44 -24.23
N ILE A 593 10.94 -16.78 -24.27
CA ILE A 593 11.37 -17.64 -25.40
C ILE A 593 10.64 -17.25 -26.69
N LYS A 594 9.33 -17.02 -26.63
CA LYS A 594 8.54 -16.58 -27.80
C LYS A 594 9.01 -15.21 -28.30
N ALA A 595 9.27 -14.25 -27.40
CA ALA A 595 9.82 -12.94 -27.75
C ALA A 595 11.16 -13.07 -28.47
N GLN A 596 12.09 -13.92 -27.99
CA GLN A 596 13.36 -14.19 -28.67
C GLN A 596 13.16 -14.75 -30.11
N LYS A 597 12.21 -15.68 -30.29
CA LYS A 597 11.89 -16.24 -31.62
C LYS A 597 11.32 -15.18 -32.56
N ILE A 598 10.44 -14.30 -32.05
CA ILE A 598 9.89 -13.16 -32.82
C ILE A 598 11.02 -12.24 -33.27
N LEU A 599 11.92 -11.90 -32.35
CA LEU A 599 13.04 -11.00 -32.62
C LEU A 599 14.11 -11.62 -33.51
N ASN A 600 14.13 -12.95 -33.67
CA ASN A 600 14.93 -13.67 -34.68
C ASN A 600 14.20 -13.85 -36.02
N GLY A 601 13.09 -13.09 -36.27
CA GLY A 601 12.40 -13.05 -37.57
C GLY A 601 11.13 -13.90 -37.67
N ASN A 602 10.76 -14.70 -36.66
CA ASN A 602 9.52 -15.49 -36.71
C ASN A 602 8.28 -14.68 -36.33
N LEU A 603 7.87 -13.75 -37.20
CA LEU A 603 6.72 -12.86 -36.95
C LEU A 603 5.37 -13.58 -36.91
N LYS A 604 5.26 -14.83 -37.38
CA LYS A 604 4.04 -15.61 -37.26
C LYS A 604 3.61 -15.80 -35.81
N ILE A 605 4.60 -15.98 -34.91
CA ILE A 605 4.37 -16.07 -33.47
C ILE A 605 3.80 -14.75 -32.94
N ALA A 606 4.30 -13.61 -33.40
CA ALA A 606 3.81 -12.30 -32.97
C ALA A 606 2.31 -12.12 -33.29
N CYS A 607 1.88 -12.56 -34.49
CA CYS A 607 0.48 -12.52 -34.87
C CYS A 607 -0.40 -13.46 -34.01
N GLN A 608 0.09 -14.66 -33.72
CA GLN A 608 -0.60 -15.62 -32.82
C GLN A 608 -0.75 -15.07 -31.39
N GLU A 609 0.28 -14.38 -30.88
CA GLU A 609 0.30 -13.77 -29.56
C GLU A 609 -0.38 -12.39 -29.52
N LYS A 610 -0.92 -11.91 -30.65
CA LYS A 610 -1.59 -10.61 -30.79
C LYS A 610 -0.69 -9.43 -30.40
N ILE A 611 0.53 -9.45 -30.89
CA ILE A 611 1.49 -8.34 -30.75
C ILE A 611 1.36 -7.45 -31.97
N ASP A 612 1.05 -6.17 -31.77
CA ASP A 612 0.81 -5.23 -32.86
C ASP A 612 2.10 -4.53 -33.31
N TYR A 613 3.01 -4.26 -32.35
CA TYR A 613 4.23 -3.48 -32.58
C TYR A 613 5.44 -4.05 -31.86
N ILE A 614 6.62 -3.70 -32.38
CA ILE A 614 7.93 -3.94 -31.72
C ILE A 614 8.59 -2.59 -31.53
N LEU A 615 8.97 -2.25 -30.30
CA LEU A 615 9.82 -1.12 -29.99
C LEU A 615 11.28 -1.57 -30.04
N LEU A 616 11.94 -1.25 -31.16
CA LEU A 616 13.33 -1.57 -31.40
C LEU A 616 14.21 -0.41 -30.93
N ASP A 617 14.93 -0.63 -29.86
CA ASP A 617 15.90 0.30 -29.28
C ASP A 617 17.11 -0.45 -28.73
N LYS A 618 18.11 0.29 -28.25
CA LYS A 618 19.32 -0.28 -27.67
C LYS A 618 19.02 -1.20 -26.47
N ASN A 619 17.97 -0.89 -25.68
CA ASN A 619 17.59 -1.68 -24.52
C ASN A 619 17.08 -3.07 -24.94
N LEU A 620 16.21 -3.13 -25.95
CA LEU A 620 15.70 -4.40 -26.49
C LEU A 620 16.82 -5.22 -27.11
N ILE A 621 17.67 -4.60 -27.91
CA ILE A 621 18.82 -5.24 -28.57
C ILE A 621 19.76 -5.86 -27.54
N ASN A 622 20.11 -5.11 -26.51
CA ASN A 622 21.00 -5.58 -25.45
C ASN A 622 20.37 -6.70 -24.61
N TYR A 623 19.10 -6.54 -24.21
CA TYR A 623 18.43 -7.52 -23.36
C TYR A 623 18.32 -8.89 -24.04
N PHE A 624 17.97 -8.95 -25.33
CA PHE A 624 17.85 -10.17 -26.11
C PHE A 624 19.14 -10.54 -26.86
N SER A 625 20.24 -9.78 -26.72
CA SER A 625 21.53 -10.00 -27.37
C SER A 625 21.38 -10.16 -28.90
N LEU A 626 20.59 -9.31 -29.53
CA LEU A 626 20.29 -9.39 -30.96
C LEU A 626 21.52 -9.03 -31.79
N LYS A 627 21.97 -9.97 -32.64
CA LYS A 627 23.14 -9.77 -33.55
C LYS A 627 22.72 -9.23 -34.90
N ASP A 628 21.54 -9.58 -35.39
CA ASP A 628 20.99 -9.16 -36.67
C ASP A 628 19.48 -8.81 -36.53
N ILE A 629 19.13 -7.67 -37.02
CA ILE A 629 17.75 -7.15 -37.04
C ILE A 629 17.16 -7.03 -38.44
N THR A 630 17.91 -7.49 -39.47
CA THR A 630 17.55 -7.31 -40.87
C THR A 630 16.23 -8.01 -41.22
N GLU A 631 16.04 -9.23 -40.71
CA GLU A 631 14.81 -10.02 -40.94
C GLU A 631 13.56 -9.35 -40.33
N ILE A 632 13.72 -8.73 -39.16
CA ILE A 632 12.60 -8.01 -38.52
C ILE A 632 12.26 -6.77 -39.38
N LEU A 633 13.24 -6.00 -39.79
CA LEU A 633 13.04 -4.77 -40.58
C LEU A 633 12.44 -5.06 -41.95
N LYS A 634 12.79 -6.19 -42.61
CA LYS A 634 12.21 -6.58 -43.91
C LYS A 634 10.71 -6.88 -43.84
N ASN A 635 10.24 -7.44 -42.73
CA ASN A 635 8.89 -7.99 -42.59
C ASN A 635 7.97 -7.12 -41.72
N THR A 636 8.40 -5.91 -41.35
CA THR A 636 7.64 -4.94 -40.57
C THR A 636 7.61 -3.57 -41.24
N THR A 637 6.69 -2.70 -40.81
CA THR A 637 6.60 -1.33 -41.31
C THR A 637 7.05 -0.37 -40.22
N ILE A 638 8.02 0.51 -40.48
CA ILE A 638 8.45 1.53 -39.56
C ILE A 638 7.34 2.60 -39.48
N VAL A 639 6.74 2.80 -38.32
CA VAL A 639 5.68 3.80 -38.08
C VAL A 639 6.18 5.01 -37.29
N PHE A 640 7.29 4.86 -36.59
CA PHE A 640 8.01 5.95 -35.93
C PHE A 640 9.50 5.63 -35.96
N GLU A 641 10.29 6.62 -36.31
CA GLU A 641 11.76 6.54 -36.28
C GLU A 641 12.34 7.85 -35.81
N LYS A 642 13.26 7.79 -34.88
CA LYS A 642 14.01 8.96 -34.44
C LYS A 642 15.41 8.52 -33.99
N LYS A 643 16.39 9.33 -34.41
CA LYS A 643 17.79 9.14 -34.03
C LYS A 643 18.33 10.45 -33.48
N GLU A 644 18.84 10.40 -32.25
CA GLU A 644 19.51 11.53 -31.59
C GLU A 644 20.71 10.97 -30.81
N ASP A 645 21.88 11.54 -31.02
CA ASP A 645 23.14 11.15 -30.35
C ASP A 645 23.37 9.63 -30.29
N ASN A 646 23.24 9.07 -29.08
CA ASN A 646 23.42 7.63 -28.79
C ASN A 646 22.12 6.82 -28.82
N PHE A 647 21.00 7.43 -29.20
CA PHE A 647 19.69 6.79 -29.23
C PHE A 647 19.20 6.65 -30.67
N ASP A 648 18.98 5.40 -31.10
CA ASP A 648 18.27 5.02 -32.32
C ASP A 648 17.01 4.25 -31.90
N VAL A 649 15.85 4.83 -32.14
CA VAL A 649 14.57 4.28 -31.66
C VAL A 649 13.63 4.14 -32.83
N LYS A 650 13.13 2.92 -33.07
CA LYS A 650 12.17 2.60 -34.14
C LYS A 650 10.98 1.88 -33.53
N LEU A 651 9.78 2.31 -33.90
CA LEU A 651 8.55 1.55 -33.64
C LEU A 651 8.12 0.88 -34.93
N LEU A 652 8.07 -0.44 -34.89
CA LEU A 652 7.81 -1.31 -36.04
C LEU A 652 6.40 -1.88 -35.90
N LYS A 653 5.56 -1.69 -36.92
CA LYS A 653 4.24 -2.33 -37.04
C LYS A 653 4.41 -3.71 -37.61
N ILE A 654 3.80 -4.72 -36.97
CA ILE A 654 3.78 -6.10 -37.46
C ILE A 654 2.66 -6.24 -38.50
N ASN A 655 3.00 -6.78 -39.67
CA ASN A 655 2.03 -7.06 -40.73
C ASN A 655 1.57 -8.51 -40.60
N CYS A 656 0.39 -8.71 -40.00
CA CYS A 656 -0.24 -10.04 -39.93
C CYS A 656 -1.10 -10.26 -41.18
N TYR A 657 -0.71 -11.22 -41.98
CA TYR A 657 -1.44 -11.65 -43.18
C TYR A 657 -2.40 -12.78 -42.86
#